data_92da1b4e8dfd062137fe6440e86b45d0
#
_entry.id   92da1b4e8dfd062137fe6440e86b45d0
#
_cell.length_a   1.000
_cell.length_b   1.000
_cell.length_c   1.000
_cell.angle_alpha   90.00
_cell.angle_beta   90.00
_cell.angle_gamma   90.00
#
_symmetry.space_group_name_H-M   'P 1'
#
loop_
_entity.id
_entity.type
_entity.pdbx_description
1 polymer ?
#
loop_
_entity_poly.entity_id
_entity_poly.type
_entity_poly.pdbx_seq_one_letter_code
_entity_poly.pdbx_strand_id
1 'polypeptide(L)'
;MERIPKLSLLAFCIYSCLGNAEELNLDFIKGTNVIPSILTTDSAYPAGQYSVDVLVNKNKTGKMNLVINADDEKNGSLCFTPQWLKDAGVLINLESYKDVFDEKKQCYVLTNKSHTSVYFDYGSQSLSFNIPQAYMLSKTDPILWDYGINGGRLRYHANFNKASHSELSAFGNFDLGFNIGKWVLSSNTNIMHSRNKNEVTSSNMTLSTAISQLQSDFVLGKSQTRTELFSDFGFYGAALRTNKNMRPWENRGYAPDISGVVASPSRITVKQNGYVVYSRMVPAGPYHLTDLRPMGNGNLIVSIEDENGHKTETEYPVTTLPTLLRPGEFQYDIAVGKKDKSNEVQKAFSEKGVFGLGSIDYGFSTTTLNIGSIIHENYQGAGIGFTQMLGTIGAMSFSANMSKANYDNGEKKRGGSYSFKYAKSFSDRTDLQILTYRYQTPGYIDFANFDPKDISFNDNQKSRYEARLSHNFDNMYLTGSYWRQNYWNRRGYDEGGTLSLSTTFLENISVFINGSYSHSDGAGDDNYSASLGMSIPFDFGGRHHYSSNTVGYSSANGTTFNTSSSATVNDRFNYSINANTSSKGDRGASASTNYAFDTIQTSLTLSQSKGQYGKSNTSISGNFSGSVLGTSKSGVIFTKEASETVGIVHIPGVKGVSVNGSMPTNKNGYTAVWLSEYSENNVSINMENVPDNVDFKTTNWKVVPTENAIVYRDFDVEYLNRYILRVKGEDGKYLTGGNALTEQGVNAGFISNNGVLLMNLLSEPKKIRVNIGDNKECSFSANGLKPNTNQVQDVTCR
;
A
#
# COMPACT_ATOMS: atom_id res chain seq x y z
N MET A 1 -24.36 0.10 65.88
CA MET A 1 -24.85 -1.28 65.76
C MET A 1 -24.67 -1.66 64.30
N GLU A 2 -23.64 -2.18 64.10
CA GLU A 2 -23.03 -3.45 63.74
C GLU A 2 -22.90 -3.61 62.22
N ARG A 3 -21.69 -3.38 61.79
CA ARG A 3 -21.18 -3.84 60.44
C ARG A 3 -20.41 -5.13 60.68
N ILE A 4 -20.87 -6.23 60.14
CA ILE A 4 -20.15 -7.51 60.05
C ILE A 4 -19.56 -7.64 58.64
N PRO A 5 -18.28 -8.08 58.47
CA PRO A 5 -17.60 -8.02 57.20
C PRO A 5 -17.90 -9.23 56.29
N LYS A 6 -18.26 -8.97 55.07
CA LYS A 6 -18.40 -10.00 54.02
C LYS A 6 -17.04 -10.25 53.33
N LEU A 7 -16.03 -10.66 54.09
CA LEU A 7 -14.67 -10.88 53.52
C LEU A 7 -14.16 -12.33 53.64
N SER A 8 -15.01 -13.27 53.99
CA SER A 8 -14.57 -14.68 54.18
C SER A 8 -15.15 -15.70 53.19
N LEU A 9 -15.96 -15.30 52.20
CA LEU A 9 -16.45 -16.22 51.18
C LEU A 9 -15.70 -16.19 49.85
N LEU A 10 -14.86 -15.17 49.59
CA LEU A 10 -14.05 -15.12 48.34
C LEU A 10 -12.70 -15.85 48.46
N ALA A 11 -12.23 -16.12 49.69
CA ALA A 11 -10.97 -16.83 49.90
C ALA A 11 -11.11 -18.36 49.79
N PHE A 12 -12.33 -18.92 49.83
CA PHE A 12 -12.56 -20.35 49.70
C PHE A 12 -12.77 -20.83 48.26
N CYS A 13 -13.05 -19.92 47.30
CA CYS A 13 -13.18 -20.28 45.88
C CYS A 13 -11.86 -20.22 45.10
N ILE A 14 -10.78 -19.65 45.68
CA ILE A 14 -9.50 -19.56 44.99
C ILE A 14 -8.58 -20.77 45.28
N TYR A 15 -8.91 -21.58 46.32
CA TYR A 15 -8.10 -22.75 46.69
C TYR A 15 -8.55 -24.05 46.01
N SER A 16 -9.64 -24.04 45.24
CA SER A 16 -10.15 -25.22 44.53
C SER A 16 -9.81 -25.25 43.02
N CYS A 17 -9.01 -24.31 42.53
CA CYS A 17 -8.52 -24.31 41.13
C CYS A 17 -7.02 -24.66 41.00
N LEU A 18 -6.42 -25.24 42.06
CA LEU A 18 -5.09 -25.82 41.99
C LEU A 18 -5.23 -27.33 42.14
N GLY A 19 -5.53 -28.01 41.09
CA GLY A 19 -5.52 -29.44 41.15
C GLY A 19 -6.15 -30.13 39.98
N ASN A 20 -5.36 -30.91 39.44
CA ASN A 20 -5.54 -31.97 38.46
C ASN A 20 -5.52 -31.51 37.01
N ALA A 21 -4.43 -31.91 36.36
CA ALA A 21 -4.45 -32.20 34.95
C ALA A 21 -5.72 -33.01 34.70
N GLU A 22 -6.64 -32.45 33.91
CA GLU A 22 -7.81 -33.22 33.49
C GLU A 22 -7.29 -34.45 32.77
N GLU A 23 -7.53 -35.63 33.36
CA GLU A 23 -7.38 -36.88 32.60
C GLU A 23 -8.18 -36.71 31.33
N LEU A 24 -7.52 -36.86 30.18
CA LEU A 24 -8.15 -36.77 28.86
C LEU A 24 -9.36 -37.68 28.89
N ASN A 25 -10.55 -37.10 28.70
CA ASN A 25 -11.76 -37.87 28.59
C ASN A 25 -11.73 -38.62 27.26
N LEU A 26 -11.32 -39.88 27.33
CA LEU A 26 -11.18 -40.77 26.19
C LEU A 26 -12.51 -41.23 25.58
N ASP A 27 -13.65 -40.90 26.17
CA ASP A 27 -15.00 -41.21 25.65
C ASP A 27 -15.31 -40.48 24.33
N PHE A 28 -14.51 -39.46 23.95
CA PHE A 28 -14.58 -38.83 22.64
C PHE A 28 -13.97 -39.66 21.51
N ILE A 29 -13.09 -40.62 21.85
CA ILE A 29 -12.44 -41.46 20.84
C ILE A 29 -13.34 -42.71 20.66
N LYS A 30 -14.46 -42.55 19.93
CA LYS A 30 -15.29 -43.67 19.57
C LYS A 30 -14.64 -44.46 18.41
N GLY A 31 -14.42 -45.78 18.64
CA GLY A 31 -14.02 -46.72 17.61
C GLY A 31 -12.58 -47.24 17.70
N THR A 32 -11.79 -46.83 18.70
CA THR A 32 -10.48 -47.43 18.99
C THR A 32 -10.15 -47.27 20.46
N ASN A 33 -9.63 -48.35 21.10
CA ASN A 33 -9.04 -48.30 22.44
C ASN A 33 -7.54 -47.97 22.39
N VAL A 34 -7.00 -47.73 21.22
CA VAL A 34 -5.60 -47.31 21.03
C VAL A 34 -5.55 -45.80 21.07
N ILE A 35 -5.12 -45.25 22.18
CA ILE A 35 -4.82 -43.86 22.34
C ILE A 35 -3.59 -43.59 21.45
N PRO A 36 -3.67 -42.64 20.47
CA PRO A 36 -2.50 -42.24 19.73
C PRO A 36 -1.39 -41.87 20.71
N SER A 37 -0.17 -42.41 20.52
CA SER A 37 0.99 -42.17 21.42
C SER A 37 1.23 -40.68 21.64
N ILE A 38 0.88 -39.86 20.67
CA ILE A 38 0.99 -38.40 20.71
C ILE A 38 0.08 -37.72 21.75
N LEU A 39 -1.04 -38.33 22.16
CA LEU A 39 -1.92 -37.84 23.23
C LEU A 39 -1.47 -38.30 24.62
N THR A 40 -0.52 -39.23 24.68
CA THR A 40 0.01 -39.79 25.92
C THR A 40 1.47 -39.39 26.18
N THR A 41 2.13 -38.69 25.22
CA THR A 41 3.50 -38.21 25.36
C THR A 41 3.48 -36.82 25.98
N ASP A 42 4.15 -36.65 27.13
CA ASP A 42 4.43 -35.35 27.77
C ASP A 42 5.52 -34.53 27.01
N SER A 43 5.75 -34.85 25.75
CA SER A 43 6.74 -34.13 24.94
C SER A 43 6.22 -32.77 24.47
N ALA A 44 6.97 -31.72 24.75
CA ALA A 44 6.65 -30.38 24.24
C ALA A 44 6.70 -30.30 22.69
N TYR A 45 7.47 -31.19 22.05
CA TYR A 45 7.67 -31.23 20.60
C TYR A 45 7.66 -32.69 20.10
N PRO A 46 6.46 -33.31 19.96
CA PRO A 46 6.37 -34.68 19.48
C PRO A 46 6.92 -34.84 18.06
N ALA A 47 7.70 -35.91 17.82
CA ALA A 47 8.27 -36.15 16.50
C ALA A 47 7.18 -36.39 15.43
N GLY A 48 7.34 -35.78 14.26
CA GLY A 48 6.37 -35.88 13.17
C GLY A 48 6.52 -34.77 12.14
N GLN A 49 5.59 -34.78 11.17
CA GLN A 49 5.47 -33.74 10.16
C GLN A 49 4.14 -33.02 10.36
N TYR A 50 4.18 -31.73 10.53
CA TYR A 50 3.03 -30.90 10.86
C TYR A 50 2.88 -29.73 9.88
N SER A 51 1.63 -29.39 9.56
CA SER A 51 1.36 -28.15 8.85
C SER A 51 0.84 -27.16 9.89
N VAL A 52 1.70 -26.22 10.30
CA VAL A 52 1.45 -25.35 11.45
C VAL A 52 1.14 -23.92 11.06
N ASP A 53 0.19 -23.32 11.74
CA ASP A 53 -0.01 -21.87 11.76
C ASP A 53 1.12 -21.23 12.58
N VAL A 54 1.89 -20.35 11.97
CA VAL A 54 2.97 -19.63 12.66
C VAL A 54 2.46 -18.33 13.24
N LEU A 55 2.69 -18.13 14.55
CA LEU A 55 2.36 -16.90 15.26
C LEU A 55 3.64 -16.27 15.82
N VAL A 56 3.82 -14.97 15.60
CA VAL A 56 4.91 -14.18 16.19
C VAL A 56 4.29 -13.10 17.07
N ASN A 57 4.58 -13.14 18.36
CA ASN A 57 4.00 -12.24 19.35
C ASN A 57 2.47 -12.15 19.24
N LYS A 58 1.79 -13.32 19.12
CA LYS A 58 0.33 -13.52 18.95
C LYS A 58 -0.22 -13.10 17.57
N ASN A 59 0.60 -12.59 16.65
CA ASN A 59 0.16 -12.24 15.31
C ASN A 59 0.43 -13.41 14.36
N LYS A 60 -0.57 -13.91 13.67
CA LYS A 60 -0.41 -14.96 12.65
C LYS A 60 0.40 -14.41 11.48
N THR A 61 1.50 -15.09 11.14
CA THR A 61 2.41 -14.68 10.06
C THR A 61 2.26 -15.52 8.80
N GLY A 62 1.79 -16.76 8.93
CA GLY A 62 1.61 -17.66 7.80
C GLY A 62 1.35 -19.09 8.24
N LYS A 63 1.36 -20.01 7.28
CA LYS A 63 1.28 -21.46 7.48
C LYS A 63 2.55 -22.09 6.93
N MET A 64 3.18 -22.98 7.68
CA MET A 64 4.45 -23.63 7.33
C MET A 64 4.44 -25.11 7.63
N ASN A 65 5.22 -25.87 6.86
CA ASN A 65 5.52 -27.25 7.23
C ASN A 65 6.62 -27.27 8.31
N LEU A 66 6.36 -27.97 9.38
CA LEU A 66 7.27 -28.19 10.50
C LEU A 66 7.60 -29.69 10.59
N VAL A 67 8.89 -30.01 10.50
CA VAL A 67 9.37 -31.36 10.71
C VAL A 67 10.08 -31.40 12.07
N ILE A 68 9.60 -32.22 12.98
CA ILE A 68 10.18 -32.46 14.31
C ILE A 68 10.81 -33.85 14.28
N ASN A 69 12.11 -33.90 14.45
CA ASN A 69 12.86 -35.17 14.46
C ASN A 69 12.88 -35.77 15.86
N ALA A 70 13.21 -37.07 15.98
CA ALA A 70 13.32 -37.73 17.27
C ALA A 70 14.38 -37.09 18.20
N ASP A 71 15.44 -36.48 17.62
CA ASP A 71 16.43 -35.73 18.39
C ASP A 71 15.90 -34.42 18.96
N ASP A 72 15.01 -33.71 18.22
CA ASP A 72 14.38 -32.46 18.65
C ASP A 72 13.41 -32.75 19.79
N GLU A 73 12.63 -33.82 19.67
CA GLU A 73 11.73 -34.31 20.73
C GLU A 73 12.52 -34.67 22.00
N LYS A 74 13.61 -35.44 21.87
CA LYS A 74 14.45 -35.83 22.98
C LYS A 74 15.14 -34.65 23.66
N ASN A 75 15.56 -33.65 22.90
CA ASN A 75 16.23 -32.46 23.42
C ASN A 75 15.26 -31.41 23.96
N GLY A 76 13.95 -31.54 23.67
CA GLY A 76 12.92 -30.59 24.07
C GLY A 76 13.13 -29.21 23.45
N SER A 77 13.72 -29.13 22.24
CA SER A 77 14.03 -27.89 21.58
C SER A 77 14.01 -28.02 20.06
N LEU A 78 13.55 -26.97 19.39
CA LEU A 78 13.50 -26.88 17.92
C LEU A 78 14.64 -26.02 17.40
N CYS A 79 15.22 -26.44 16.27
CA CYS A 79 16.28 -25.71 15.58
C CYS A 79 15.79 -25.24 14.22
N PHE A 80 15.81 -23.91 13.99
CA PHE A 80 15.27 -23.29 12.80
C PHE A 80 16.38 -22.75 11.91
N THR A 81 16.35 -23.11 10.62
CA THR A 81 17.27 -22.50 9.65
C THR A 81 16.90 -21.04 9.36
N PRO A 82 17.87 -20.19 8.99
CA PRO A 82 17.58 -18.79 8.62
C PRO A 82 16.52 -18.67 7.53
N GLN A 83 16.55 -19.59 6.57
CA GLN A 83 15.59 -19.62 5.46
C GLN A 83 14.18 -19.97 5.95
N TRP A 84 14.05 -20.98 6.83
CA TRP A 84 12.77 -21.36 7.41
C TRP A 84 12.14 -20.19 8.20
N LEU A 85 12.96 -19.50 9.04
CA LEU A 85 12.50 -18.32 9.79
C LEU A 85 12.01 -17.20 8.88
N LYS A 86 12.75 -16.93 7.81
CA LYS A 86 12.36 -15.91 6.81
C LYS A 86 11.04 -16.28 6.12
N ASP A 87 10.91 -17.52 5.64
CA ASP A 87 9.72 -18.00 4.94
C ASP A 87 8.49 -18.05 5.87
N ALA A 88 8.71 -18.35 7.15
CA ALA A 88 7.69 -18.32 8.21
C ALA A 88 7.29 -16.89 8.64
N GLY A 89 8.00 -15.87 8.18
CA GLY A 89 7.78 -14.49 8.60
C GLY A 89 8.23 -14.18 10.05
N VAL A 90 9.15 -15.00 10.59
CA VAL A 90 9.80 -14.77 11.88
C VAL A 90 11.04 -13.89 11.65
N LEU A 91 10.83 -12.57 11.58
CA LEU A 91 11.85 -11.59 11.24
C LEU A 91 12.66 -11.21 12.49
N ILE A 92 13.76 -11.90 12.73
CA ILE A 92 14.67 -11.65 13.86
C ILE A 92 16.00 -11.08 13.41
N ASN A 93 16.60 -10.26 14.26
CA ASN A 93 17.98 -9.82 14.07
C ASN A 93 18.92 -10.99 14.40
N LEU A 94 19.44 -11.66 13.37
CA LEU A 94 20.30 -12.84 13.50
C LEU A 94 21.58 -12.56 14.29
N GLU A 95 22.10 -11.33 14.26
CA GLU A 95 23.25 -10.92 15.08
C GLU A 95 22.96 -11.02 16.58
N SER A 96 21.73 -10.70 17.00
CA SER A 96 21.29 -10.84 18.39
C SER A 96 21.16 -12.29 18.86
N TYR A 97 21.14 -13.25 17.93
CA TYR A 97 20.99 -14.68 18.18
C TYR A 97 22.25 -15.49 17.85
N LYS A 98 23.40 -14.85 17.57
CA LYS A 98 24.66 -15.55 17.24
C LYS A 98 25.07 -16.55 18.31
N ASP A 99 24.85 -16.25 19.57
CA ASP A 99 25.18 -17.07 20.73
C ASP A 99 24.38 -18.38 20.82
N VAL A 100 23.28 -18.50 20.10
CA VAL A 100 22.40 -19.68 20.08
C VAL A 100 22.35 -20.36 18.70
N PHE A 101 23.30 -20.03 17.82
CA PHE A 101 23.46 -20.66 16.52
C PHE A 101 24.22 -21.97 16.62
N ASP A 102 23.63 -23.05 16.13
CA ASP A 102 24.29 -24.37 16.02
C ASP A 102 25.04 -24.48 14.67
N GLU A 103 26.36 -24.35 14.70
CA GLU A 103 27.21 -24.44 13.50
C GLU A 103 27.15 -25.80 12.80
N LYS A 104 26.88 -26.89 13.54
CA LYS A 104 26.81 -28.24 12.93
C LYS A 104 25.50 -28.44 12.17
N LYS A 105 24.40 -27.95 12.75
CA LYS A 105 23.05 -28.06 12.16
C LYS A 105 22.68 -26.87 11.26
N GLN A 106 23.47 -25.79 11.25
CA GLN A 106 23.21 -24.54 10.51
C GLN A 106 21.84 -23.93 10.82
N CYS A 107 21.47 -23.90 12.10
CA CYS A 107 20.18 -23.45 12.56
C CYS A 107 20.26 -22.77 13.93
N TYR A 108 19.23 -22.04 14.32
CA TYR A 108 19.11 -21.32 15.59
C TYR A 108 18.20 -22.07 16.57
N VAL A 109 18.68 -22.33 17.79
CA VAL A 109 17.86 -22.83 18.90
C VAL A 109 17.35 -21.64 19.70
N LEU A 110 16.26 -21.03 19.25
CA LEU A 110 15.78 -19.73 19.76
C LEU A 110 15.39 -19.76 21.25
N THR A 111 14.96 -20.91 21.75
CA THR A 111 14.63 -21.11 23.19
C THR A 111 15.81 -20.96 24.13
N ASN A 112 17.04 -21.06 23.63
CA ASN A 112 18.26 -20.85 24.43
C ASN A 112 18.59 -19.36 24.66
N LYS A 113 17.87 -18.46 23.95
CA LYS A 113 18.01 -17.00 24.12
C LYS A 113 17.08 -16.50 25.22
N SER A 114 17.63 -15.67 26.14
CA SER A 114 16.85 -15.10 27.22
C SER A 114 15.63 -14.32 26.70
N HIS A 115 14.50 -14.46 27.37
CA HIS A 115 13.22 -13.80 27.04
C HIS A 115 12.62 -14.21 25.68
N THR A 116 13.15 -15.26 25.02
CA THR A 116 12.57 -15.83 23.81
C THR A 116 11.97 -17.17 24.15
N SER A 117 10.74 -17.42 23.72
CA SER A 117 10.10 -18.71 23.88
C SER A 117 9.44 -19.17 22.57
N VAL A 118 9.47 -20.47 22.36
CA VAL A 118 8.80 -21.14 21.25
C VAL A 118 7.85 -22.16 21.85
N TYR A 119 6.61 -22.14 21.44
CA TYR A 119 5.59 -23.04 21.93
C TYR A 119 4.85 -23.68 20.75
N PHE A 120 4.80 -25.02 20.75
CA PHE A 120 4.05 -25.79 19.77
C PHE A 120 2.79 -26.32 20.42
N ASP A 121 1.64 -25.90 19.90
CA ASP A 121 0.34 -26.44 20.27
C ASP A 121 -0.10 -27.49 19.23
N TYR A 122 -0.02 -28.73 19.64
CA TYR A 122 -0.41 -29.85 18.79
C TYR A 122 -1.91 -29.84 18.48
N GLY A 123 -2.76 -29.44 19.43
CA GLY A 123 -4.21 -29.44 19.29
C GLY A 123 -4.71 -28.46 18.24
N SER A 124 -4.17 -27.25 18.24
CA SER A 124 -4.48 -26.22 17.25
C SER A 124 -3.56 -26.21 16.03
N GLN A 125 -2.55 -27.09 16.00
CA GLN A 125 -1.52 -27.11 14.96
C GLN A 125 -0.88 -25.72 14.78
N SER A 126 -0.49 -25.10 15.89
CA SER A 126 0.10 -23.77 15.87
C SER A 126 1.50 -23.74 16.52
N LEU A 127 2.40 -22.96 15.93
CA LEU A 127 3.75 -22.71 16.43
C LEU A 127 3.88 -21.22 16.77
N SER A 128 3.98 -20.94 18.07
CA SER A 128 4.01 -19.59 18.60
C SER A 128 5.41 -19.17 19.03
N PHE A 129 5.87 -18.03 18.54
CA PHE A 129 7.12 -17.39 18.93
C PHE A 129 6.83 -16.16 19.76
N ASN A 130 7.35 -16.09 20.98
CA ASN A 130 7.36 -14.87 21.77
C ASN A 130 8.80 -14.33 21.76
N ILE A 131 9.01 -13.24 21.07
CA ILE A 131 10.33 -12.63 20.79
C ILE A 131 10.33 -11.19 21.29
N PRO A 132 11.32 -10.81 22.14
CA PRO A 132 11.49 -9.42 22.52
C PRO A 132 11.62 -8.52 21.29
N GLN A 133 10.98 -7.37 21.33
CA GLN A 133 11.00 -6.47 20.17
C GLN A 133 12.40 -5.99 19.79
N ALA A 134 13.28 -5.82 20.78
CA ALA A 134 14.66 -5.43 20.54
C ALA A 134 15.45 -6.45 19.71
N TYR A 135 14.97 -7.70 19.62
CA TYR A 135 15.57 -8.78 18.84
C TYR A 135 14.84 -9.01 17.49
N MET A 136 13.79 -8.26 17.21
CA MET A 136 13.10 -8.33 15.95
C MET A 136 13.68 -7.33 14.95
N LEU A 137 13.71 -7.72 13.67
CA LEU A 137 13.96 -6.77 12.59
C LEU A 137 12.74 -5.87 12.39
N SER A 138 12.99 -4.64 11.98
CA SER A 138 11.92 -3.81 11.42
C SER A 138 11.36 -4.48 10.17
N LYS A 139 10.05 -4.42 9.97
CA LYS A 139 9.39 -4.95 8.77
C LYS A 139 9.88 -4.32 7.47
N THR A 140 10.58 -3.20 7.58
CA THR A 140 11.12 -2.42 6.47
C THR A 140 12.65 -2.38 6.48
N ASP A 141 13.29 -3.27 7.28
CA ASP A 141 14.75 -3.35 7.34
C ASP A 141 15.33 -3.58 5.93
N PRO A 142 16.37 -2.84 5.52
CA PRO A 142 16.98 -2.98 4.20
C PRO A 142 17.49 -4.38 3.86
N ILE A 143 17.79 -5.20 4.86
CA ILE A 143 18.18 -6.60 4.63
C ILE A 143 17.04 -7.44 4.02
N LEU A 144 15.80 -7.00 4.19
CA LEU A 144 14.61 -7.66 3.65
C LEU A 144 14.23 -7.16 2.24
N TRP A 145 14.92 -6.12 1.74
CA TRP A 145 14.56 -5.54 0.44
C TRP A 145 14.79 -6.50 -0.71
N ASP A 146 13.77 -6.68 -1.51
CA ASP A 146 13.82 -7.43 -2.76
C ASP A 146 13.94 -6.45 -3.94
N TYR A 147 15.10 -6.47 -4.59
CA TYR A 147 15.37 -5.65 -5.78
C TYR A 147 14.72 -6.21 -7.05
N GLY A 148 14.03 -7.35 -6.93
CA GLY A 148 13.36 -8.00 -8.02
C GLY A 148 14.27 -8.82 -8.93
N ILE A 149 13.67 -9.36 -9.98
CA ILE A 149 14.35 -10.13 -11.03
C ILE A 149 14.55 -9.26 -12.28
N ASN A 150 15.47 -9.69 -13.16
CA ASN A 150 15.64 -9.03 -14.45
C ASN A 150 14.38 -9.17 -15.30
N GLY A 151 13.87 -8.05 -15.80
CA GLY A 151 12.65 -8.04 -16.57
C GLY A 151 12.24 -6.64 -17.03
N GLY A 152 11.25 -6.60 -17.90
CA GLY A 152 10.69 -5.37 -18.43
C GLY A 152 9.22 -5.20 -18.06
N ARG A 153 8.83 -3.97 -17.87
CA ARG A 153 7.45 -3.54 -17.64
C ARG A 153 7.11 -2.39 -18.58
N LEU A 154 5.97 -2.50 -19.23
CA LEU A 154 5.32 -1.41 -19.96
C LEU A 154 3.94 -1.20 -19.37
N ARG A 155 3.72 -0.08 -18.72
CA ARG A 155 2.38 0.41 -18.34
C ARG A 155 1.94 1.42 -19.38
N TYR A 156 0.72 1.30 -19.84
CA TYR A 156 0.18 2.21 -20.84
C TYR A 156 -1.20 2.73 -20.47
N HIS A 157 -1.42 3.98 -20.83
CA HIS A 157 -2.72 4.64 -20.84
C HIS A 157 -2.85 5.40 -22.15
N ALA A 158 -3.77 4.97 -22.98
CA ALA A 158 -3.99 5.55 -24.29
C ALA A 158 -5.45 5.98 -24.43
N ASN A 159 -5.67 7.08 -25.14
CA ASN A 159 -7.00 7.52 -25.50
C ASN A 159 -7.04 8.04 -26.92
N PHE A 160 -8.22 8.01 -27.50
CA PHE A 160 -8.48 8.61 -28.82
C PHE A 160 -9.83 9.32 -28.81
N ASN A 161 -9.94 10.30 -29.70
CA ASN A 161 -11.19 10.98 -30.02
C ASN A 161 -11.28 11.25 -31.51
N LYS A 162 -12.41 10.87 -32.12
CA LYS A 162 -12.75 11.15 -33.51
C LYS A 162 -14.12 11.76 -33.59
N ALA A 163 -14.20 12.97 -34.06
CA ALA A 163 -15.47 13.64 -34.32
C ALA A 163 -15.73 13.81 -35.82
N SER A 164 -17.03 13.98 -36.19
CA SER A 164 -17.47 14.04 -37.61
C SER A 164 -16.79 15.15 -38.42
N HIS A 165 -16.40 16.24 -37.76
CA HIS A 165 -15.78 17.41 -38.40
C HIS A 165 -14.35 17.70 -37.93
N SER A 166 -13.70 16.75 -37.28
CA SER A 166 -12.30 16.86 -36.86
C SER A 166 -11.50 15.63 -37.26
N GLU A 167 -10.20 15.78 -37.39
CA GLU A 167 -9.30 14.64 -37.55
C GLU A 167 -9.19 13.82 -36.28
N LEU A 168 -8.66 12.61 -36.40
CA LEU A 168 -8.37 11.76 -35.25
C LEU A 168 -7.37 12.45 -34.34
N SER A 169 -7.69 12.53 -33.06
CA SER A 169 -6.75 12.91 -31.99
C SER A 169 -6.50 11.70 -31.12
N ALA A 170 -5.23 11.43 -30.84
CA ALA A 170 -4.84 10.32 -29.99
C ALA A 170 -3.71 10.75 -29.03
N PHE A 171 -3.76 10.23 -27.84
CA PHE A 171 -2.77 10.44 -26.81
C PHE A 171 -2.42 9.10 -26.15
N GLY A 172 -1.13 8.86 -25.92
CA GLY A 172 -0.64 7.72 -25.18
C GLY A 172 0.41 8.14 -24.18
N ASN A 173 0.24 7.71 -22.92
CA ASN A 173 1.26 7.77 -21.89
C ASN A 173 1.81 6.36 -21.70
N PHE A 174 3.12 6.21 -21.82
CA PHE A 174 3.85 4.96 -21.73
C PHE A 174 4.89 5.07 -20.63
N ASP A 175 4.77 4.23 -19.62
CA ASP A 175 5.71 4.12 -18.53
C ASP A 175 6.48 2.81 -18.67
N LEU A 176 7.74 2.94 -19.07
CA LEU A 176 8.67 1.86 -19.32
C LEU A 176 9.53 1.65 -18.07
N GLY A 177 9.69 0.42 -17.65
CA GLY A 177 10.59 0.00 -16.58
C GLY A 177 11.38 -1.24 -16.99
N PHE A 178 12.69 -1.25 -16.71
CA PHE A 178 13.56 -2.42 -16.88
C PHE A 178 14.41 -2.62 -15.65
N ASN A 179 14.33 -3.77 -15.06
CA ASN A 179 15.17 -4.18 -13.93
C ASN A 179 16.38 -4.98 -14.42
N ILE A 180 17.57 -4.58 -14.01
CA ILE A 180 18.82 -5.26 -14.30
C ILE A 180 19.64 -5.31 -13.00
N GLY A 181 19.60 -6.43 -12.28
CA GLY A 181 20.18 -6.54 -10.95
C GLY A 181 19.52 -5.52 -9.99
N LYS A 182 20.33 -4.63 -9.37
CA LYS A 182 19.84 -3.57 -8.48
C LYS A 182 19.49 -2.27 -9.19
N TRP A 183 19.66 -2.22 -10.52
CA TRP A 183 19.41 -1.02 -11.30
C TRP A 183 18.04 -1.07 -11.97
N VAL A 184 17.37 0.08 -11.99
CA VAL A 184 16.10 0.28 -12.68
C VAL A 184 16.27 1.37 -13.73
N LEU A 185 16.07 1.01 -14.99
CA LEU A 185 15.87 1.96 -16.08
C LEU A 185 14.39 2.28 -16.14
N SER A 186 14.01 3.54 -16.03
CA SER A 186 12.62 3.99 -16.15
C SER A 186 12.47 5.15 -17.12
N SER A 187 11.36 5.18 -17.85
CA SER A 187 11.01 6.29 -18.73
C SER A 187 9.51 6.48 -18.76
N ASN A 188 9.06 7.71 -18.57
CA ASN A 188 7.68 8.11 -18.81
C ASN A 188 7.65 8.95 -20.09
N THR A 189 6.99 8.41 -21.12
CA THR A 189 6.94 8.99 -22.45
C THR A 189 5.50 9.22 -22.87
N ASN A 190 5.20 10.42 -23.35
CA ASN A 190 3.92 10.79 -23.92
C ASN A 190 4.04 10.90 -25.43
N ILE A 191 3.08 10.34 -26.12
CA ILE A 191 2.93 10.45 -27.56
C ILE A 191 1.58 11.10 -27.85
N MET A 192 1.59 12.22 -28.56
CA MET A 192 0.39 12.92 -28.95
C MET A 192 0.31 13.02 -30.47
N HIS A 193 -0.84 12.64 -31.00
CA HIS A 193 -1.19 12.83 -32.40
C HIS A 193 -2.42 13.75 -32.49
N SER A 194 -2.30 14.87 -33.16
CA SER A 194 -3.41 15.79 -33.42
C SER A 194 -3.21 16.50 -34.75
N ARG A 195 -4.26 16.69 -35.47
CA ARG A 195 -4.47 17.31 -36.80
C ARG A 195 -3.20 17.50 -37.69
N ASN A 196 -2.15 18.15 -37.26
CA ASN A 196 -0.91 18.39 -38.04
C ASN A 196 0.34 18.30 -37.18
N LYS A 197 0.20 17.78 -35.98
CA LYS A 197 1.29 17.71 -35.00
C LYS A 197 1.41 16.34 -34.39
N ASN A 198 2.57 15.73 -34.59
CA ASN A 198 3.02 14.59 -33.80
C ASN A 198 4.06 15.08 -32.80
N GLU A 199 3.82 14.82 -31.55
CA GLU A 199 4.71 15.25 -30.48
C GLU A 199 5.07 14.05 -29.60
N VAL A 200 6.34 13.90 -29.32
CA VAL A 200 6.86 12.91 -28.39
C VAL A 200 7.60 13.66 -27.29
N THR A 201 7.09 13.56 -26.08
CA THR A 201 7.70 14.19 -24.90
C THR A 201 8.05 13.14 -23.85
N SER A 202 9.08 13.37 -23.07
CA SER A 202 9.46 12.53 -21.95
C SER A 202 9.68 13.39 -20.70
N SER A 203 8.98 13.08 -19.62
CA SER A 203 9.14 13.78 -18.34
C SER A 203 10.36 13.27 -17.56
N ASN A 204 10.67 12.00 -17.67
CA ASN A 204 11.84 11.36 -17.07
C ASN A 204 12.40 10.28 -17.99
N MET A 205 13.70 10.07 -17.90
CA MET A 205 14.40 8.93 -18.49
C MET A 205 15.62 8.68 -17.61
N THR A 206 15.50 7.78 -16.66
CA THR A 206 16.45 7.61 -15.56
C THR A 206 16.93 6.17 -15.44
N LEU A 207 18.22 6.04 -15.11
CA LEU A 207 18.79 4.84 -14.56
C LEU A 207 19.02 5.09 -13.07
N SER A 208 18.39 4.34 -12.20
CA SER A 208 18.42 4.55 -10.75
C SER A 208 18.73 3.28 -9.97
N THR A 209 19.29 3.46 -8.77
CA THR A 209 19.48 2.38 -7.80
C THR A 209 19.30 2.91 -6.38
N ALA A 210 18.73 2.07 -5.52
CA ALA A 210 18.54 2.36 -4.11
C ALA A 210 19.82 2.10 -3.32
N ILE A 211 20.25 3.08 -2.52
CA ILE A 211 21.37 2.99 -1.58
C ILE A 211 20.81 2.94 -0.17
N SER A 212 20.66 1.73 0.35
CA SER A 212 19.97 1.48 1.62
C SER A 212 20.62 2.18 2.81
N GLN A 213 21.97 2.20 2.88
CA GLN A 213 22.73 2.83 3.97
C GLN A 213 22.48 4.33 4.09
N LEU A 214 22.18 4.98 2.96
CA LEU A 214 21.91 6.42 2.88
C LEU A 214 20.41 6.71 2.82
N GLN A 215 19.56 5.68 2.78
CA GLN A 215 18.11 5.81 2.53
C GLN A 215 17.82 6.71 1.31
N SER A 216 18.55 6.50 0.23
CA SER A 216 18.63 7.42 -0.90
C SER A 216 18.65 6.69 -2.23
N ASP A 217 18.18 7.39 -3.26
CA ASP A 217 18.32 6.97 -4.63
C ASP A 217 19.50 7.70 -5.30
N PHE A 218 20.32 6.93 -5.98
CA PHE A 218 21.25 7.47 -6.97
C PHE A 218 20.59 7.40 -8.35
N VAL A 219 20.50 8.53 -9.03
CA VAL A 219 19.74 8.69 -10.28
C VAL A 219 20.64 9.31 -11.35
N LEU A 220 20.66 8.70 -12.54
CA LEU A 220 21.34 9.18 -13.73
C LEU A 220 20.32 9.41 -14.84
N GLY A 221 20.49 10.46 -15.63
CA GLY A 221 19.67 10.74 -16.81
C GLY A 221 18.80 11.98 -16.69
N LYS A 222 17.62 11.98 -17.32
CA LYS A 222 16.64 13.06 -17.26
C LYS A 222 15.78 12.93 -16.02
N SER A 223 15.85 13.89 -15.13
CA SER A 223 15.11 13.89 -13.84
C SER A 223 14.68 15.30 -13.46
N GLN A 224 14.04 15.43 -12.31
CA GLN A 224 13.66 16.70 -11.68
C GLN A 224 14.34 16.83 -10.32
N THR A 225 14.68 18.06 -9.93
CA THR A 225 15.13 18.36 -8.57
C THR A 225 13.97 18.23 -7.58
N ARG A 226 14.28 18.04 -6.30
CA ARG A 226 13.28 17.94 -5.20
C ARG A 226 13.80 18.69 -3.98
N THR A 227 13.50 19.97 -3.90
CA THR A 227 13.97 20.82 -2.79
C THR A 227 12.80 21.55 -2.13
N GLU A 228 12.96 21.90 -0.86
CA GLU A 228 11.96 22.68 -0.13
C GLU A 228 12.17 24.20 -0.27
N LEU A 229 13.38 24.63 -0.66
CA LEU A 229 13.77 26.04 -0.72
C LEU A 229 13.60 26.66 -2.10
N PHE A 230 13.91 25.89 -3.17
CA PHE A 230 13.89 26.35 -4.55
C PHE A 230 12.75 25.70 -5.31
N SER A 231 12.31 26.34 -6.37
CA SER A 231 11.37 25.70 -7.30
C SER A 231 12.05 24.56 -8.04
N ASP A 232 11.36 23.45 -8.17
CA ASP A 232 11.88 22.30 -8.87
C ASP A 232 11.97 22.55 -10.38
N PHE A 233 12.99 21.96 -11.00
CA PHE A 233 13.22 22.04 -12.44
C PHE A 233 13.76 20.73 -13.00
N GLY A 234 13.49 20.50 -14.28
CA GLY A 234 14.02 19.36 -15.02
C GLY A 234 15.49 19.53 -15.37
N PHE A 235 16.25 18.43 -15.38
CA PHE A 235 17.65 18.43 -15.76
C PHE A 235 18.10 17.09 -16.35
N TYR A 236 19.22 17.11 -17.06
CA TYR A 236 19.99 15.95 -17.50
C TYR A 236 21.28 15.89 -16.71
N GLY A 237 21.50 14.79 -15.97
CA GLY A 237 22.68 14.68 -15.14
C GLY A 237 22.63 13.54 -14.15
N ALA A 238 23.22 13.77 -12.98
CA ALA A 238 23.22 12.84 -11.86
C ALA A 238 22.62 13.49 -10.62
N ALA A 239 21.93 12.72 -9.82
CA ALA A 239 21.43 13.14 -8.52
C ALA A 239 21.58 12.04 -7.48
N LEU A 240 21.82 12.45 -6.24
CA LEU A 240 21.75 11.62 -5.05
C LEU A 240 20.78 12.31 -4.09
N ARG A 241 19.67 11.65 -3.78
CA ARG A 241 18.61 12.25 -2.98
C ARG A 241 18.00 11.26 -2.00
N THR A 242 17.60 11.77 -0.86
CA THR A 242 16.87 10.97 0.12
C THR A 242 15.52 10.52 -0.44
N ASN A 243 15.22 9.23 -0.32
CA ASN A 243 13.91 8.69 -0.65
C ASN A 243 13.10 8.45 0.62
N LYS A 244 12.07 9.28 0.82
CA LYS A 244 11.18 9.19 2.01
C LYS A 244 10.48 7.84 2.11
N ASN A 245 10.26 7.14 0.98
CA ASN A 245 9.60 5.84 0.94
C ASN A 245 10.46 4.70 1.50
N MET A 246 11.79 4.87 1.55
CA MET A 246 12.71 3.91 2.18
C MET A 246 12.59 3.88 3.70
N ARG A 247 12.00 4.89 4.30
CA ARG A 247 11.70 4.90 5.72
C ARG A 247 10.47 4.06 6.02
N PRO A 248 10.39 3.40 7.20
CA PRO A 248 9.15 2.80 7.67
C PRO A 248 8.01 3.80 7.51
N TRP A 249 6.87 3.36 6.96
CA TRP A 249 5.78 4.30 6.72
C TRP A 249 5.26 4.93 8.01
N GLU A 250 5.43 4.24 9.14
CA GLU A 250 5.19 4.74 10.49
C GLU A 250 6.07 5.97 10.81
N ASN A 251 7.24 6.05 10.19
CA ASN A 251 8.21 7.14 10.37
C ASN A 251 8.15 8.20 9.27
N ARG A 252 7.24 8.07 8.31
CA ARG A 252 7.03 9.07 7.27
C ARG A 252 6.18 10.21 7.83
N GLY A 253 6.69 11.43 7.73
CA GLY A 253 6.05 12.62 8.29
C GLY A 253 6.38 12.87 9.76
N TYR A 254 5.99 14.03 10.24
CA TYR A 254 6.25 14.45 11.61
C TYR A 254 5.44 13.65 12.65
N ALA A 255 6.10 13.22 13.71
CA ALA A 255 5.46 12.77 14.93
C ALA A 255 6.24 13.35 16.12
N PRO A 256 5.57 13.74 17.22
CA PRO A 256 6.27 14.16 18.43
C PRO A 256 7.08 12.98 19.00
N ASP A 257 8.18 13.33 19.66
CA ASP A 257 8.95 12.36 20.45
C ASP A 257 8.19 12.08 21.75
N ILE A 258 7.70 10.85 21.89
CA ILE A 258 6.97 10.41 23.08
C ILE A 258 7.80 9.35 23.78
N SER A 259 8.42 9.75 24.89
CA SER A 259 9.24 8.88 25.73
C SER A 259 8.89 9.06 27.19
N GLY A 260 9.19 8.07 28.02
CA GLY A 260 8.95 8.12 29.46
C GLY A 260 9.41 6.86 30.16
N VAL A 261 9.01 6.71 31.41
CA VAL A 261 9.32 5.55 32.25
C VAL A 261 8.04 5.05 32.90
N VAL A 262 7.80 3.75 32.86
CA VAL A 262 6.71 3.09 33.58
C VAL A 262 7.27 2.22 34.70
N ALA A 263 6.61 2.27 35.86
CA ALA A 263 7.04 1.53 37.04
C ALA A 263 6.71 0.04 37.01
N SER A 264 5.67 -0.33 36.26
CA SER A 264 5.18 -1.71 36.06
C SER A 264 4.82 -1.94 34.59
N PRO A 265 4.63 -3.20 34.14
CA PRO A 265 4.13 -3.47 32.80
C PRO A 265 2.85 -2.69 32.54
N SER A 266 2.85 -1.84 31.53
CA SER A 266 1.76 -0.90 31.26
C SER A 266 1.33 -0.94 29.81
N ARG A 267 0.03 -0.67 29.58
CA ARG A 267 -0.50 -0.46 28.23
C ARG A 267 -0.41 1.03 27.89
N ILE A 268 0.32 1.35 26.85
CA ILE A 268 0.34 2.70 26.28
C ILE A 268 -0.64 2.72 25.09
N THR A 269 -1.64 3.58 25.17
CA THR A 269 -2.62 3.79 24.12
C THR A 269 -2.56 5.25 23.68
N VAL A 270 -2.40 5.48 22.39
CA VAL A 270 -2.41 6.82 21.80
C VAL A 270 -3.66 6.96 20.97
N LYS A 271 -4.42 8.02 21.23
CA LYS A 271 -5.61 8.38 20.49
C LYS A 271 -5.39 9.69 19.75
N GLN A 272 -5.95 9.79 18.53
CA GLN A 272 -6.04 11.04 17.79
C GLN A 272 -7.47 11.19 17.25
N ASN A 273 -8.07 12.34 17.43
CA ASN A 273 -9.43 12.61 16.98
C ASN A 273 -10.44 11.53 17.43
N GLY A 274 -10.29 11.03 18.66
CA GLY A 274 -11.13 9.99 19.24
C GLY A 274 -10.78 8.55 18.82
N TYR A 275 -9.94 8.33 17.79
CA TYR A 275 -9.55 7.02 17.30
C TYR A 275 -8.23 6.56 17.91
N VAL A 276 -8.12 5.27 18.22
CA VAL A 276 -6.86 4.65 18.65
C VAL A 276 -5.95 4.51 17.43
N VAL A 277 -4.84 5.26 17.44
CA VAL A 277 -3.80 5.22 16.38
C VAL A 277 -2.62 4.33 16.76
N TYR A 278 -2.49 4.02 18.05
CA TYR A 278 -1.42 3.19 18.58
C TYR A 278 -1.85 2.55 19.89
N SER A 279 -1.50 1.29 20.11
CA SER A 279 -1.66 0.63 21.41
C SER A 279 -0.61 -0.46 21.56
N ARG A 280 0.09 -0.44 22.70
CA ARG A 280 1.18 -1.39 22.98
C ARG A 280 1.34 -1.66 24.46
N MET A 281 1.66 -2.92 24.80
CA MET A 281 2.17 -3.25 26.13
C MET A 281 3.69 -3.00 26.18
N VAL A 282 4.14 -2.29 27.18
CA VAL A 282 5.56 -2.06 27.47
C VAL A 282 5.92 -2.65 28.82
N PRO A 283 7.10 -3.27 28.98
CA PRO A 283 7.59 -3.74 30.27
C PRO A 283 7.93 -2.56 31.19
N ALA A 284 8.09 -2.82 32.49
CA ALA A 284 8.60 -1.81 33.42
C ALA A 284 9.96 -1.28 32.94
N GLY A 285 10.14 0.04 33.01
CA GLY A 285 11.36 0.72 32.58
C GLY A 285 11.09 1.86 31.59
N PRO A 286 12.15 2.37 30.95
CA PRO A 286 12.03 3.43 29.97
C PRO A 286 11.36 2.91 28.68
N TYR A 287 10.50 3.76 28.10
CA TYR A 287 9.89 3.51 26.79
C TYR A 287 10.12 4.69 25.87
N HIS A 288 10.16 4.42 24.55
CA HIS A 288 10.24 5.39 23.49
C HIS A 288 9.38 4.92 22.32
N LEU A 289 8.39 5.73 21.93
CA LEU A 289 7.48 5.39 20.82
C LEU A 289 8.05 5.94 19.51
N THR A 290 8.76 5.09 18.78
CA THR A 290 9.40 5.43 17.49
C THR A 290 8.52 5.13 16.29
N ASP A 291 7.51 4.29 16.47
CA ASP A 291 6.61 3.74 15.45
C ASP A 291 5.22 4.40 15.47
N LEU A 292 5.11 5.54 16.16
CA LEU A 292 3.85 6.29 16.24
C LEU A 292 3.55 6.99 14.92
N ARG A 293 2.32 6.85 14.48
CA ARG A 293 1.82 7.47 13.25
C ARG A 293 0.62 8.36 13.53
N PRO A 294 0.78 9.68 13.48
CA PRO A 294 -0.36 10.58 13.46
C PRO A 294 -1.13 10.46 12.13
N MET A 295 -2.47 10.39 12.20
CA MET A 295 -3.33 10.35 11.02
C MET A 295 -3.52 11.74 10.37
N GLY A 296 -2.80 12.75 10.80
CA GLY A 296 -2.91 14.12 10.33
C GLY A 296 -2.73 15.14 11.45
N ASN A 297 -3.33 16.30 11.28
CA ASN A 297 -3.35 17.35 12.32
C ASN A 297 -4.34 16.97 13.42
N GLY A 298 -4.04 17.38 14.67
CA GLY A 298 -4.86 17.14 15.85
C GLY A 298 -4.04 16.62 17.02
N ASN A 299 -4.57 16.76 18.22
CA ASN A 299 -3.85 16.38 19.43
C ASN A 299 -3.81 14.87 19.59
N LEU A 300 -2.64 14.37 20.01
CA LEU A 300 -2.47 12.99 20.46
C LEU A 300 -2.72 12.92 21.95
N ILE A 301 -3.62 12.04 22.38
CA ILE A 301 -3.86 11.74 23.80
C ILE A 301 -3.15 10.43 24.10
N VAL A 302 -2.06 10.51 24.85
CA VAL A 302 -1.29 9.35 25.31
C VAL A 302 -1.81 8.92 26.67
N SER A 303 -2.36 7.73 26.71
CA SER A 303 -2.91 7.11 27.93
C SER A 303 -2.03 5.95 28.34
N ILE A 304 -1.54 5.96 29.57
CA ILE A 304 -0.76 4.89 30.17
C ILE A 304 -1.60 4.25 31.25
N GLU A 305 -1.87 2.96 31.10
CA GLU A 305 -2.66 2.17 32.04
C GLU A 305 -1.79 1.04 32.60
N ASP A 306 -1.56 1.03 33.91
CA ASP A 306 -0.79 0.00 34.59
C ASP A 306 -1.60 -1.29 34.81
N GLU A 307 -0.96 -2.34 35.32
CA GLU A 307 -1.61 -3.63 35.63
C GLU A 307 -2.68 -3.55 36.71
N ASN A 308 -2.72 -2.46 37.50
CA ASN A 308 -3.74 -2.22 38.54
C ASN A 308 -4.91 -1.36 38.01
N GLY A 309 -4.86 -0.95 36.72
CA GLY A 309 -5.88 -0.12 36.11
C GLY A 309 -5.74 1.37 36.41
N HIS A 310 -4.63 1.82 37.02
CA HIS A 310 -4.35 3.24 37.15
C HIS A 310 -4.00 3.83 35.79
N LYS A 311 -4.67 4.93 35.46
CA LYS A 311 -4.56 5.55 34.14
C LYS A 311 -4.07 6.98 34.27
N THR A 312 -3.04 7.32 33.49
CA THR A 312 -2.56 8.69 33.32
C THR A 312 -2.71 9.09 31.84
N GLU A 313 -3.08 10.33 31.59
CA GLU A 313 -3.25 10.86 30.23
C GLU A 313 -2.42 12.12 30.05
N THR A 314 -1.72 12.19 28.91
CA THR A 314 -0.92 13.35 28.50
C THR A 314 -1.27 13.72 27.08
N GLU A 315 -1.48 15.00 26.81
CA GLU A 315 -1.82 15.53 25.50
C GLU A 315 -0.59 16.06 24.79
N TYR A 316 -0.39 15.62 23.53
CA TYR A 316 0.66 16.08 22.63
C TYR A 316 0.04 16.73 21.40
N PRO A 317 0.22 18.05 21.20
CA PRO A 317 -0.32 18.71 20.02
C PRO A 317 0.47 18.31 18.78
N VAL A 318 -0.26 17.99 17.70
CA VAL A 318 0.34 17.68 16.40
C VAL A 318 -0.28 18.57 15.33
N THR A 319 0.55 19.40 14.74
CA THR A 319 0.24 20.17 13.54
C THR A 319 1.37 19.97 12.55
N THR A 320 1.07 19.49 11.35
CA THR A 320 2.09 19.11 10.37
C THR A 320 2.17 20.13 9.23
N LEU A 321 3.38 20.59 8.96
CA LEU A 321 3.76 21.18 7.68
C LEU A 321 4.61 20.14 6.92
N PRO A 322 4.51 20.07 5.58
CA PRO A 322 5.29 19.09 4.79
C PRO A 322 6.80 19.16 4.99
N THR A 323 7.28 20.31 5.47
CA THR A 323 8.71 20.60 5.72
C THR A 323 9.19 20.18 7.10
N LEU A 324 8.32 19.73 8.01
CA LEU A 324 8.73 19.26 9.33
C LEU A 324 9.31 17.84 9.26
N LEU A 325 10.53 17.70 9.81
CA LEU A 325 11.21 16.42 9.98
C LEU A 325 11.16 15.97 11.43
N ARG A 326 11.25 14.68 11.67
CA ARG A 326 11.42 14.12 13.01
C ARG A 326 12.80 14.48 13.59
N PRO A 327 12.94 14.51 14.91
CA PRO A 327 14.23 14.74 15.56
C PRO A 327 15.31 13.76 15.07
N GLY A 328 16.47 14.31 14.67
CA GLY A 328 17.59 13.54 14.15
C GLY A 328 17.47 13.07 12.71
N GLU A 329 16.33 13.27 12.05
CA GLU A 329 16.19 12.98 10.63
C GLU A 329 16.83 14.05 9.76
N PHE A 330 17.41 13.63 8.66
CA PHE A 330 17.93 14.53 7.63
C PHE A 330 17.44 14.08 6.24
N GLN A 331 17.30 15.04 5.36
CA GLN A 331 16.99 14.85 3.96
C GLN A 331 17.97 15.70 3.13
N TYR A 332 18.28 15.24 1.96
CA TYR A 332 19.12 16.00 1.04
C TYR A 332 18.76 15.69 -0.42
N ASP A 333 19.04 16.67 -1.28
CA ASP A 333 19.02 16.52 -2.73
C ASP A 333 20.30 17.16 -3.27
N ILE A 334 21.17 16.35 -3.84
CA ILE A 334 22.41 16.79 -4.48
C ILE A 334 22.29 16.43 -5.95
N ALA A 335 22.33 17.43 -6.82
CA ALA A 335 22.20 17.22 -8.26
C ALA A 335 23.27 18.01 -9.02
N VAL A 336 23.75 17.41 -10.11
CA VAL A 336 24.67 18.03 -11.05
C VAL A 336 24.25 17.69 -12.47
N GLY A 337 24.23 18.67 -13.34
CA GLY A 337 23.82 18.44 -14.73
C GLY A 337 23.54 19.69 -15.52
N LYS A 338 22.83 19.52 -16.62
CA LYS A 338 22.33 20.60 -17.46
C LYS A 338 20.84 20.76 -17.26
N LYS A 339 20.37 21.99 -17.12
CA LYS A 339 18.97 22.30 -17.03
C LYS A 339 18.20 21.86 -18.28
N ASP A 340 17.05 21.27 -18.14
CA ASP A 340 16.16 20.94 -19.24
C ASP A 340 15.07 22.03 -19.39
N LYS A 341 15.01 22.63 -20.56
CA LYS A 341 14.03 23.66 -20.91
C LYS A 341 12.83 23.13 -21.66
N SER A 342 13.00 21.99 -22.32
CA SER A 342 11.94 21.44 -23.14
C SER A 342 11.73 19.95 -22.80
N ASN A 343 10.47 19.56 -22.65
CA ASN A 343 10.13 18.15 -22.51
C ASN A 343 10.33 17.36 -23.82
N GLU A 344 10.76 17.99 -24.91
CA GLU A 344 11.03 17.36 -26.18
C GLU A 344 12.36 16.62 -26.15
N VAL A 345 12.36 15.34 -26.45
CA VAL A 345 13.56 14.48 -26.46
C VAL A 345 14.60 15.00 -27.49
N GLN A 346 14.15 15.62 -28.58
CA GLN A 346 15.00 16.13 -29.65
C GLN A 346 15.83 17.36 -29.25
N LYS A 347 15.43 18.10 -28.23
CA LYS A 347 16.12 19.28 -27.72
C LYS A 347 16.94 19.01 -26.46
N ALA A 348 17.15 17.75 -26.13
CA ALA A 348 18.02 17.34 -25.04
C ALA A 348 19.42 17.95 -25.22
N PHE A 349 20.01 18.42 -24.10
CA PHE A 349 21.34 19.00 -24.06
C PHE A 349 21.54 20.33 -24.83
N SER A 350 20.48 21.02 -25.26
CA SER A 350 20.59 22.30 -25.96
C SER A 350 21.08 23.46 -25.06
N GLU A 351 21.00 23.29 -23.74
CA GLU A 351 21.40 24.31 -22.77
C GLU A 351 22.91 24.42 -22.60
N LYS A 352 23.40 25.66 -22.47
CA LYS A 352 24.78 25.94 -22.08
C LYS A 352 24.91 25.95 -20.57
N GLY A 353 26.08 25.56 -20.10
CA GLY A 353 26.46 25.57 -18.72
C GLY A 353 26.00 24.33 -17.93
N VAL A 354 26.69 24.05 -16.85
CA VAL A 354 26.41 22.98 -15.90
C VAL A 354 26.04 23.63 -14.60
N PHE A 355 25.00 23.12 -13.94
CA PHE A 355 24.65 23.52 -12.60
C PHE A 355 25.07 22.45 -11.59
N GLY A 356 25.33 22.90 -10.37
CA GLY A 356 25.38 22.09 -9.16
C GLY A 356 24.33 22.58 -8.17
N LEU A 357 23.55 21.67 -7.60
CA LEU A 357 22.57 21.93 -6.56
C LEU A 357 22.90 21.09 -5.35
N GLY A 358 22.82 21.68 -4.16
CA GLY A 358 22.85 20.99 -2.88
C GLY A 358 21.81 21.57 -1.96
N SER A 359 20.95 20.72 -1.40
CA SER A 359 19.97 21.05 -0.38
C SER A 359 20.04 20.03 0.75
N ILE A 360 20.00 20.50 1.97
CA ILE A 360 20.01 19.68 3.19
C ILE A 360 18.96 20.21 4.14
N ASP A 361 18.14 19.31 4.67
CA ASP A 361 17.15 19.57 5.70
C ASP A 361 17.45 18.70 6.91
N TYR A 362 17.42 19.29 8.11
CA TYR A 362 17.70 18.58 9.36
C TYR A 362 16.64 18.86 10.42
N GLY A 363 16.10 17.80 11.04
CA GLY A 363 15.11 17.85 12.09
C GLY A 363 15.73 17.91 13.49
N PHE A 364 15.46 18.99 14.22
CA PHE A 364 15.66 19.09 15.67
C PHE A 364 14.38 18.66 16.41
N SER A 365 14.34 18.79 17.72
CA SER A 365 13.18 18.36 18.53
C SER A 365 11.85 18.99 18.11
N THR A 366 11.85 20.29 17.80
CA THR A 366 10.64 21.05 17.41
C THR A 366 10.86 21.92 16.18
N THR A 367 12.06 21.89 15.62
CA THR A 367 12.47 22.76 14.50
C THR A 367 13.10 21.94 13.39
N THR A 368 12.80 22.26 12.15
CA THR A 368 13.55 21.76 10.97
C THR A 368 14.28 22.92 10.34
N LEU A 369 15.57 22.74 10.09
CA LEU A 369 16.43 23.69 9.38
C LEU A 369 16.63 23.22 7.94
N ASN A 370 16.47 24.13 6.98
CA ASN A 370 16.67 23.89 5.55
C ASN A 370 17.77 24.80 5.05
N ILE A 371 18.78 24.27 4.35
CA ILE A 371 19.87 25.03 3.73
C ILE A 371 20.06 24.50 2.31
N GLY A 372 20.22 25.41 1.36
CA GLY A 372 20.45 25.02 -0.03
C GLY A 372 21.23 26.05 -0.85
N SER A 373 21.86 25.55 -1.90
CA SER A 373 22.55 26.41 -2.88
C SER A 373 22.44 25.83 -4.29
N ILE A 374 22.44 26.76 -5.28
CA ILE A 374 22.51 26.43 -6.70
C ILE A 374 23.64 27.23 -7.28
N ILE A 375 24.57 26.58 -7.99
CA ILE A 375 25.71 27.20 -8.64
C ILE A 375 25.66 26.82 -10.11
N HIS A 376 25.74 27.86 -10.97
CA HIS A 376 25.81 27.73 -12.42
C HIS A 376 26.76 28.85 -12.94
N GLU A 377 27.35 28.69 -14.11
CA GLU A 377 28.30 29.70 -14.63
C GLU A 377 27.69 31.11 -14.66
N ASN A 378 26.42 31.26 -14.97
CA ASN A 378 25.67 32.50 -15.07
C ASN A 378 24.67 32.73 -13.93
N TYR A 379 24.63 31.84 -12.93
CA TYR A 379 23.65 31.93 -11.82
C TYR A 379 24.21 31.42 -10.50
N GLN A 380 23.93 32.16 -9.46
CA GLN A 380 24.21 31.75 -8.08
C GLN A 380 22.94 31.93 -7.22
N GLY A 381 22.52 30.91 -6.54
CA GLY A 381 21.40 30.92 -5.59
C GLY A 381 21.83 30.35 -4.26
N ALA A 382 21.35 30.94 -3.18
CA ALA A 382 21.47 30.40 -1.83
C ALA A 382 20.16 30.61 -1.06
N GLY A 383 19.82 29.68 -0.22
CA GLY A 383 18.60 29.72 0.57
C GLY A 383 18.76 29.10 1.96
N ILE A 384 18.03 29.67 2.89
CA ILE A 384 17.89 29.15 4.25
C ILE A 384 16.43 29.21 4.67
N GLY A 385 15.98 28.21 5.37
CA GLY A 385 14.63 28.13 5.92
C GLY A 385 14.62 27.45 7.27
N PHE A 386 13.60 27.73 8.01
CA PHE A 386 13.32 26.98 9.24
C PHE A 386 11.81 26.78 9.38
N THR A 387 11.43 25.64 9.91
CA THR A 387 10.05 25.31 10.25
C THR A 387 9.99 24.99 11.73
N GLN A 388 9.12 25.68 12.46
CA GLN A 388 8.99 25.60 13.91
C GLN A 388 7.61 25.09 14.30
N MET A 389 7.56 24.04 15.11
CA MET A 389 6.37 23.62 15.82
C MET A 389 6.09 24.59 16.99
N LEU A 390 4.89 25.12 17.07
CA LEU A 390 4.45 26.08 18.10
C LEU A 390 3.50 25.45 19.12
N GLY A 391 3.46 24.12 19.21
CA GLY A 391 2.54 23.41 20.08
C GLY A 391 1.08 23.61 19.68
N THR A 392 0.22 23.99 20.62
CA THR A 392 -1.22 24.20 20.39
C THR A 392 -1.54 25.36 19.44
N ILE A 393 -0.58 26.26 19.18
CA ILE A 393 -0.77 27.40 18.27
C ILE A 393 -0.57 26.98 16.81
N GLY A 394 -0.01 25.79 16.53
CA GLY A 394 0.19 25.29 15.17
C GLY A 394 1.67 25.19 14.79
N ALA A 395 1.98 25.35 13.52
CA ALA A 395 3.34 25.34 12.99
C ALA A 395 3.55 26.49 12.01
N MET A 396 4.74 27.06 12.00
CA MET A 396 5.14 28.10 11.06
C MET A 396 6.43 27.74 10.35
N SER A 397 6.58 28.19 9.12
CA SER A 397 7.80 28.06 8.32
C SER A 397 8.17 29.42 7.74
N PHE A 398 9.45 29.74 7.79
CA PHE A 398 10.03 30.90 7.15
C PHE A 398 11.18 30.45 6.25
N SER A 399 11.27 31.02 5.04
CA SER A 399 12.41 30.81 4.16
C SER A 399 12.85 32.11 3.48
N ALA A 400 14.15 32.24 3.27
CA ALA A 400 14.78 33.34 2.56
C ALA A 400 15.76 32.78 1.51
N ASN A 401 15.55 33.14 0.26
CA ASN A 401 16.38 32.78 -0.88
C ASN A 401 16.98 34.03 -1.48
N MET A 402 18.22 33.95 -1.93
CA MET A 402 18.92 35.01 -2.64
C MET A 402 19.39 34.49 -3.99
N SER A 403 19.32 35.32 -5.03
CA SER A 403 19.81 34.97 -6.36
C SER A 403 20.65 36.08 -6.97
N LYS A 404 21.62 35.67 -7.80
CA LYS A 404 22.42 36.51 -8.66
C LYS A 404 22.44 35.86 -10.06
N ALA A 405 21.87 36.53 -11.03
CA ALA A 405 21.76 36.09 -12.41
C ALA A 405 22.52 37.07 -13.34
N ASN A 406 23.33 36.53 -14.22
CA ASN A 406 24.04 37.24 -15.27
C ASN A 406 23.50 36.81 -16.64
N TYR A 407 23.14 37.76 -17.49
CA TYR A 407 22.57 37.49 -18.83
C TYR A 407 23.61 37.71 -19.93
N ASP A 408 23.46 37.02 -21.05
CA ASP A 408 24.38 37.09 -22.18
C ASP A 408 24.45 38.52 -22.79
N ASN A 409 23.43 39.35 -22.59
CA ASN A 409 23.40 40.75 -22.99
C ASN A 409 24.19 41.68 -22.02
N GLY A 410 24.81 41.12 -20.98
CA GLY A 410 25.58 41.88 -19.96
C GLY A 410 24.74 42.36 -18.77
N GLU A 411 23.44 42.20 -18.80
CA GLU A 411 22.57 42.58 -17.66
C GLU A 411 22.78 41.64 -16.45
N LYS A 412 22.75 42.22 -15.25
CA LYS A 412 22.91 41.50 -13.99
C LYS A 412 21.73 41.81 -13.08
N LYS A 413 21.08 40.76 -12.59
CA LYS A 413 20.01 40.88 -11.60
C LYS A 413 20.42 40.26 -10.26
N ARG A 414 20.05 40.89 -9.20
CA ARG A 414 20.20 40.39 -7.81
C ARG A 414 18.93 40.65 -7.03
N GLY A 415 18.52 39.68 -6.25
CA GLY A 415 17.34 39.84 -5.43
C GLY A 415 17.17 38.77 -4.39
N GLY A 416 16.12 38.92 -3.59
CA GLY A 416 15.73 38.01 -2.55
C GLY A 416 14.25 37.62 -2.67
N SER A 417 13.94 36.41 -2.27
CA SER A 417 12.59 35.88 -2.11
C SER A 417 12.41 35.45 -0.65
N TYR A 418 11.34 35.90 -0.04
CA TYR A 418 10.98 35.61 1.36
C TYR A 418 9.61 34.93 1.39
N SER A 419 9.51 33.82 2.10
CA SER A 419 8.27 33.09 2.24
C SER A 419 7.94 32.81 3.70
N PHE A 420 6.69 33.00 4.04
CA PHE A 420 6.13 32.63 5.33
C PHE A 420 4.95 31.70 5.10
N LYS A 421 4.89 30.58 5.85
CA LYS A 421 3.78 29.65 5.84
C LYS A 421 3.34 29.37 7.27
N TYR A 422 2.05 29.22 7.46
CA TYR A 422 1.46 28.89 8.74
C TYR A 422 0.38 27.83 8.55
N ALA A 423 0.34 26.86 9.44
CA ALA A 423 -0.70 25.83 9.45
C ALA A 423 -1.18 25.60 10.90
N LYS A 424 -2.46 25.41 11.05
CA LYS A 424 -3.09 25.07 12.32
C LYS A 424 -4.35 24.25 12.12
N SER A 425 -4.49 23.19 12.92
CA SER A 425 -5.77 22.52 13.15
C SER A 425 -6.45 23.15 14.37
N PHE A 426 -7.63 23.74 14.21
CA PHE A 426 -8.36 24.37 15.31
C PHE A 426 -9.19 23.35 16.10
N SER A 427 -9.61 22.26 15.44
CA SER A 427 -10.38 21.16 16.02
C SER A 427 -10.29 19.97 15.06
N ASP A 428 -10.83 18.84 15.49
CA ASP A 428 -10.99 17.64 14.63
C ASP A 428 -11.78 17.91 13.33
N ARG A 429 -12.47 19.06 13.29
CA ARG A 429 -13.39 19.45 12.21
C ARG A 429 -12.94 20.65 11.40
N THR A 430 -12.01 21.44 11.90
CA THR A 430 -11.61 22.70 11.26
C THR A 430 -10.10 22.81 11.11
N ASP A 431 -9.65 22.87 9.87
CA ASP A 431 -8.25 23.03 9.53
C ASP A 431 -8.02 24.30 8.71
N LEU A 432 -7.15 25.16 9.18
CA LEU A 432 -6.47 26.16 8.35
C LEU A 432 -5.21 25.46 7.80
N GLN A 433 -5.33 24.88 6.62
CA GLN A 433 -4.27 24.02 6.10
C GLN A 433 -3.02 24.78 5.71
N ILE A 434 -3.19 25.97 5.11
CA ILE A 434 -2.05 26.79 4.72
C ILE A 434 -2.49 28.27 4.69
N LEU A 435 -1.71 29.13 5.36
CA LEU A 435 -1.63 30.55 5.08
C LEU A 435 -0.22 30.82 4.60
N THR A 436 -0.08 31.18 3.31
CA THR A 436 1.23 31.43 2.70
C THR A 436 1.32 32.88 2.26
N TYR A 437 2.42 33.50 2.58
CA TYR A 437 2.84 34.78 2.02
C TYR A 437 4.24 34.65 1.43
N ARG A 438 4.42 35.06 0.20
CA ARG A 438 5.73 35.13 -0.48
C ARG A 438 5.93 36.53 -1.04
N TYR A 439 7.08 37.07 -0.79
CA TYR A 439 7.52 38.33 -1.37
C TYR A 439 8.85 38.16 -2.07
N GLN A 440 8.96 38.73 -3.28
CA GLN A 440 10.16 38.72 -4.09
C GLN A 440 10.54 40.15 -4.44
N THR A 441 11.83 40.48 -4.32
CA THR A 441 12.35 41.78 -4.79
C THR A 441 12.41 41.83 -6.31
N PRO A 442 12.45 43.02 -6.95
CA PRO A 442 12.42 43.16 -8.44
C PRO A 442 13.53 42.42 -9.18
N GLY A 443 14.66 42.22 -8.51
CA GLY A 443 15.83 41.55 -9.10
C GLY A 443 15.95 40.06 -8.79
N TYR A 444 15.02 39.49 -8.03
CA TYR A 444 15.05 38.06 -7.77
C TYR A 444 14.65 37.25 -9.00
N ILE A 445 15.48 36.25 -9.33
CA ILE A 445 15.23 35.32 -10.42
C ILE A 445 15.30 33.92 -9.85
N ASP A 446 14.22 33.14 -10.03
CA ASP A 446 14.23 31.72 -9.70
C ASP A 446 14.99 30.93 -10.78
N PHE A 447 15.87 30.00 -10.37
CA PHE A 447 16.65 29.21 -11.33
C PHE A 447 15.75 28.37 -12.25
N ALA A 448 14.61 27.93 -11.79
CA ALA A 448 13.63 27.23 -12.63
C ALA A 448 13.26 28.05 -13.88
N ASN A 449 13.12 29.37 -13.74
CA ASN A 449 12.75 30.29 -14.81
C ASN A 449 13.95 31.01 -15.44
N PHE A 450 15.19 30.78 -14.98
CA PHE A 450 16.37 31.46 -15.47
C PHE A 450 16.77 30.94 -16.85
N ASP A 451 16.92 31.87 -17.83
CA ASP A 451 17.52 31.64 -19.11
C ASP A 451 18.53 32.77 -19.39
N PRO A 452 19.86 32.48 -19.54
CA PRO A 452 20.84 33.51 -19.79
C PRO A 452 20.61 34.27 -21.12
N LYS A 453 19.89 33.68 -22.09
CA LYS A 453 19.61 34.25 -23.40
C LYS A 453 18.33 35.07 -23.45
N ASP A 454 17.40 34.82 -22.56
CA ASP A 454 16.06 35.42 -22.58
C ASP A 454 15.71 36.10 -21.25
N ILE A 455 15.84 37.44 -21.29
CA ILE A 455 15.49 38.25 -20.12
C ILE A 455 13.97 38.53 -20.02
N SER A 456 13.23 38.34 -21.12
CA SER A 456 11.81 38.65 -21.18
C SER A 456 10.92 37.63 -20.48
N PHE A 457 11.48 36.45 -20.22
CA PHE A 457 10.75 35.31 -19.61
C PHE A 457 10.49 35.48 -18.11
N ASN A 458 10.86 36.62 -17.54
CA ASN A 458 10.66 36.82 -16.10
C ASN A 458 9.35 37.53 -15.81
N ASP A 459 8.31 36.75 -15.47
CA ASP A 459 7.19 37.27 -14.72
C ASP A 459 7.70 37.76 -13.35
N ASN A 460 8.09 39.02 -13.27
CA ASN A 460 8.61 39.64 -12.06
C ASN A 460 7.54 39.63 -10.97
N GLN A 461 7.34 38.45 -10.36
CA GLN A 461 6.40 38.26 -9.26
C GLN A 461 6.83 39.13 -8.09
N LYS A 462 5.86 39.84 -7.51
CA LYS A 462 6.11 40.72 -6.36
C LYS A 462 5.70 40.05 -5.05
N SER A 463 4.44 39.70 -4.95
CA SER A 463 3.90 39.07 -3.75
C SER A 463 2.79 38.11 -4.09
N ARG A 464 2.73 36.99 -3.37
CA ARG A 464 1.66 36.00 -3.45
C ARG A 464 1.10 35.73 -2.08
N TYR A 465 -0.21 35.76 -1.98
CA TYR A 465 -0.97 35.38 -0.80
C TYR A 465 -1.78 34.14 -1.16
N GLU A 466 -1.86 33.20 -0.23
CA GLU A 466 -2.64 31.98 -0.42
C GLU A 466 -3.22 31.54 0.93
N ALA A 467 -4.49 31.20 0.94
CA ALA A 467 -5.18 30.68 2.12
C ALA A 467 -6.07 29.49 1.72
N ARG A 468 -6.10 28.46 2.55
CA ARG A 468 -6.98 27.32 2.40
C ARG A 468 -7.55 26.93 3.76
N LEU A 469 -8.88 26.88 3.84
CA LEU A 469 -9.63 26.48 5.02
C LEU A 469 -10.52 25.30 4.67
N SER A 470 -10.58 24.29 5.53
CA SER A 470 -11.56 23.21 5.45
C SER A 470 -12.29 23.06 6.78
N HIS A 471 -13.57 22.73 6.71
CA HIS A 471 -14.40 22.46 7.87
C HIS A 471 -15.32 21.26 7.60
N ASN A 472 -15.33 20.32 8.52
CA ASN A 472 -16.19 19.14 8.49
C ASN A 472 -17.31 19.33 9.54
N PHE A 473 -18.52 19.63 9.06
CA PHE A 473 -19.73 19.47 9.86
C PHE A 473 -20.11 17.98 9.87
N ASP A 474 -20.95 17.53 10.76
CA ASP A 474 -21.27 16.09 10.88
C ASP A 474 -21.65 15.43 9.54
N ASN A 475 -22.49 16.09 8.74
CA ASN A 475 -22.99 15.57 7.46
C ASN A 475 -22.54 16.41 6.25
N MET A 476 -21.69 17.41 6.45
CA MET A 476 -21.35 18.38 5.43
C MET A 476 -19.86 18.73 5.50
N TYR A 477 -19.19 18.70 4.37
CA TYR A 477 -17.80 19.09 4.22
C TYR A 477 -17.68 20.37 3.40
N LEU A 478 -17.05 21.39 3.97
CA LEU A 478 -16.81 22.68 3.34
C LEU A 478 -15.31 22.87 3.18
N THR A 479 -14.87 23.25 1.98
CA THR A 479 -13.50 23.70 1.73
C THR A 479 -13.50 24.96 0.89
N GLY A 480 -12.62 25.88 1.23
CA GLY A 480 -12.42 27.12 0.49
C GLY A 480 -10.95 27.43 0.31
N SER A 481 -10.59 27.98 -0.82
CA SER A 481 -9.24 28.47 -1.09
C SER A 481 -9.29 29.84 -1.77
N TYR A 482 -8.30 30.65 -1.49
CA TYR A 482 -8.11 31.94 -2.14
C TYR A 482 -6.62 32.19 -2.34
N TRP A 483 -6.25 32.76 -3.50
CA TRP A 483 -4.90 33.21 -3.76
C TRP A 483 -4.91 34.52 -4.54
N ARG A 484 -3.84 35.35 -4.37
CA ARG A 484 -3.60 36.57 -5.11
C ARG A 484 -2.13 36.76 -5.39
N GLN A 485 -1.78 37.07 -6.63
CA GLN A 485 -0.43 37.30 -7.14
C GLN A 485 -0.31 38.71 -7.69
N ASN A 486 0.65 39.51 -7.15
CA ASN A 486 1.02 40.82 -7.67
C ASN A 486 2.35 40.73 -8.42
N TYR A 487 2.62 41.69 -9.29
CA TYR A 487 3.79 41.73 -10.17
C TYR A 487 4.50 43.10 -10.07
N TRP A 488 5.80 43.12 -10.45
CA TRP A 488 6.59 44.34 -10.53
C TRP A 488 6.48 45.02 -11.90
N ASN A 489 6.41 44.21 -12.97
CA ASN A 489 6.49 44.67 -14.37
C ASN A 489 5.14 45.03 -14.98
N ARG A 490 4.05 44.78 -14.27
CA ARG A 490 2.71 45.20 -14.69
C ARG A 490 1.88 45.77 -13.53
N ARG A 491 0.94 46.63 -13.85
CA ARG A 491 -0.07 47.08 -12.91
C ARG A 491 -1.15 45.99 -12.84
N GLY A 492 -1.78 45.87 -11.72
CA GLY A 492 -2.82 44.87 -11.51
C GLY A 492 -2.30 43.58 -10.86
N TYR A 493 -3.15 42.58 -10.84
CA TYR A 493 -2.91 41.34 -10.11
C TYR A 493 -3.69 40.20 -10.77
N ASP A 494 -3.22 38.99 -10.51
CA ASP A 494 -4.02 37.80 -10.76
C ASP A 494 -4.53 37.28 -9.41
N GLU A 495 -5.79 36.84 -9.37
CA GLU A 495 -6.37 36.24 -8.18
C GLU A 495 -7.34 35.14 -8.53
N GLY A 496 -7.59 34.25 -7.58
CA GLY A 496 -8.53 33.18 -7.78
C GLY A 496 -9.00 32.64 -6.43
N GLY A 497 -10.17 32.04 -6.47
CA GLY A 497 -10.75 31.39 -5.31
C GLY A 497 -11.65 30.22 -5.71
N THR A 498 -11.74 29.25 -4.81
CA THR A 498 -12.65 28.12 -4.95
C THR A 498 -13.43 27.93 -3.65
N LEU A 499 -14.65 27.50 -3.78
CA LEU A 499 -15.51 27.10 -2.67
C LEU A 499 -16.19 25.80 -3.05
N SER A 500 -16.08 24.78 -2.22
CA SER A 500 -16.75 23.50 -2.41
C SER A 500 -17.48 23.09 -1.14
N LEU A 501 -18.71 22.69 -1.29
CA LEU A 501 -19.57 22.16 -0.25
C LEU A 501 -20.08 20.81 -0.72
N SER A 502 -19.97 19.79 0.10
CA SER A 502 -20.58 18.49 -0.15
C SER A 502 -21.30 17.99 1.10
N THR A 503 -22.46 17.39 0.91
CA THR A 503 -23.26 16.81 1.98
C THR A 503 -23.99 15.56 1.49
N THR A 504 -24.34 14.68 2.42
CA THR A 504 -25.24 13.56 2.17
C THR A 504 -26.53 13.81 2.91
N PHE A 505 -27.62 13.85 2.17
CA PHE A 505 -28.97 14.10 2.65
C PHE A 505 -29.79 12.81 2.55
N LEU A 506 -30.69 12.55 3.51
CA LEU A 506 -31.53 11.35 3.54
C LEU A 506 -30.73 10.03 3.34
N GLU A 507 -29.55 9.93 3.98
CA GLU A 507 -28.63 8.80 3.97
C GLU A 507 -28.02 8.43 2.61
N ASN A 508 -28.69 8.71 1.49
CA ASN A 508 -28.31 8.24 0.16
C ASN A 508 -28.23 9.30 -0.93
N ILE A 509 -28.71 10.53 -0.67
CA ILE A 509 -28.68 11.61 -1.65
C ILE A 509 -27.48 12.48 -1.39
N SER A 510 -26.53 12.48 -2.31
CA SER A 510 -25.37 13.37 -2.23
C SER A 510 -25.67 14.68 -2.94
N VAL A 511 -25.41 15.80 -2.27
CA VAL A 511 -25.55 17.16 -2.82
C VAL A 511 -24.19 17.84 -2.77
N PHE A 512 -23.81 18.52 -3.84
CA PHE A 512 -22.58 19.29 -3.88
C PHE A 512 -22.81 20.66 -4.52
N ILE A 513 -22.11 21.65 -3.99
CA ILE A 513 -22.05 23.01 -4.52
C ILE A 513 -20.59 23.33 -4.75
N ASN A 514 -20.25 23.80 -5.94
CA ASN A 514 -18.92 24.28 -6.25
C ASN A 514 -18.99 25.66 -6.84
N GLY A 515 -18.06 26.53 -6.44
CA GLY A 515 -17.87 27.85 -7.01
C GLY A 515 -16.41 28.09 -7.30
N SER A 516 -16.09 28.75 -8.38
CA SER A 516 -14.74 29.20 -8.70
C SER A 516 -14.79 30.62 -9.28
N TYR A 517 -13.76 31.39 -8.98
CA TYR A 517 -13.50 32.70 -9.52
C TYR A 517 -12.04 32.83 -9.90
N SER A 518 -11.73 33.43 -11.02
CA SER A 518 -10.37 33.82 -11.39
C SER A 518 -10.36 35.12 -12.18
N HIS A 519 -9.47 35.99 -11.80
CA HIS A 519 -9.17 37.25 -12.47
C HIS A 519 -7.72 37.25 -12.92
N SER A 520 -7.47 37.73 -14.15
CA SER A 520 -6.12 37.93 -14.65
C SER A 520 -6.11 39.23 -15.48
N ASP A 521 -5.29 40.17 -15.04
CA ASP A 521 -5.20 41.51 -15.64
C ASP A 521 -4.74 41.49 -17.11
N GLY A 522 -4.19 40.38 -17.60
CA GLY A 522 -3.76 40.19 -19.00
C GLY A 522 -4.74 39.42 -19.89
N ALA A 523 -5.78 38.81 -19.34
CA ALA A 523 -6.68 37.90 -20.05
C ALA A 523 -8.05 38.51 -20.45
N GLY A 524 -8.32 39.76 -20.09
CA GLY A 524 -9.57 40.47 -20.40
C GLY A 524 -10.67 40.24 -19.38
N ASP A 525 -11.58 39.32 -19.59
CA ASP A 525 -12.74 39.12 -18.73
C ASP A 525 -12.50 38.20 -17.53
N ASP A 526 -13.16 38.48 -16.42
CA ASP A 526 -13.20 37.61 -15.25
C ASP A 526 -13.89 36.27 -15.57
N ASN A 527 -13.25 35.17 -15.11
CA ASN A 527 -13.87 33.87 -15.19
C ASN A 527 -14.47 33.47 -13.85
N TYR A 528 -15.77 33.18 -13.88
CA TYR A 528 -16.46 32.66 -12.69
C TYR A 528 -17.41 31.54 -13.07
N SER A 529 -17.54 30.60 -12.17
CA SER A 529 -18.49 29.50 -12.30
C SER A 529 -19.10 29.15 -10.95
N ALA A 530 -20.33 28.69 -11.00
CA ALA A 530 -21.02 28.10 -9.87
C ALA A 530 -21.81 26.88 -10.34
N SER A 531 -21.88 25.86 -9.55
CA SER A 531 -22.66 24.66 -9.85
C SER A 531 -23.27 24.05 -8.58
N LEU A 532 -24.50 23.57 -8.75
CA LEU A 532 -25.22 22.76 -7.79
C LEU A 532 -25.47 21.39 -8.42
N GLY A 533 -25.09 20.35 -7.76
CA GLY A 533 -25.30 18.98 -8.22
C GLY A 533 -25.96 18.12 -7.15
N MET A 534 -26.72 17.14 -7.58
CA MET A 534 -27.39 16.17 -6.73
C MET A 534 -27.31 14.80 -7.37
N SER A 535 -26.87 13.81 -6.58
CA SER A 535 -26.83 12.40 -6.97
C SER A 535 -27.84 11.60 -6.15
N ILE A 536 -28.76 10.93 -6.85
CA ILE A 536 -29.88 10.20 -6.28
C ILE A 536 -29.76 8.73 -6.70
N PRO A 537 -29.69 7.76 -5.77
CA PRO A 537 -29.81 6.35 -6.10
C PRO A 537 -31.26 5.99 -6.42
N PHE A 538 -31.47 5.08 -7.36
CA PHE A 538 -32.78 4.52 -7.68
C PHE A 538 -32.65 3.13 -8.28
N ASP A 539 -33.68 2.30 -8.14
CA ASP A 539 -33.71 0.96 -8.74
C ASP A 539 -34.51 0.96 -10.03
N PHE A 540 -33.92 0.42 -11.09
CA PHE A 540 -34.56 0.26 -12.37
C PHE A 540 -34.11 -1.04 -13.05
N GLY A 541 -35.05 -1.82 -13.58
CA GLY A 541 -34.76 -3.07 -14.30
C GLY A 541 -34.02 -4.12 -13.44
N GLY A 542 -34.28 -4.13 -12.13
CA GLY A 542 -33.61 -5.03 -11.17
C GLY A 542 -32.18 -4.67 -10.88
N ARG A 543 -31.76 -3.44 -11.15
CA ARG A 543 -30.41 -2.92 -10.91
C ARG A 543 -30.42 -1.58 -10.20
N HIS A 544 -29.37 -1.37 -9.40
CA HIS A 544 -29.14 -0.12 -8.70
C HIS A 544 -28.50 0.91 -9.64
N HIS A 545 -29.15 2.06 -9.80
CA HIS A 545 -28.69 3.18 -10.60
C HIS A 545 -28.42 4.40 -9.74
N TYR A 546 -27.55 5.26 -10.22
CA TYR A 546 -27.34 6.60 -9.68
C TYR A 546 -27.70 7.62 -10.75
N SER A 547 -28.63 8.53 -10.45
CA SER A 547 -28.93 9.69 -11.27
C SER A 547 -28.17 10.89 -10.72
N SER A 548 -27.26 11.46 -11.51
CA SER A 548 -26.56 12.71 -11.16
C SER A 548 -27.09 13.85 -12.00
N ASN A 549 -27.56 14.89 -11.34
CA ASN A 549 -28.16 16.05 -11.95
C ASN A 549 -27.41 17.31 -11.51
N THR A 550 -26.95 18.11 -12.44
CA THR A 550 -26.19 19.33 -12.16
C THR A 550 -26.73 20.51 -12.93
N VAL A 551 -26.94 21.61 -12.25
CA VAL A 551 -27.14 22.93 -12.85
C VAL A 551 -25.91 23.77 -12.54
N GLY A 552 -25.34 24.40 -13.55
CA GLY A 552 -24.19 25.27 -13.42
C GLY A 552 -24.33 26.53 -14.23
N TYR A 553 -23.61 27.56 -13.82
CA TYR A 553 -23.42 28.78 -14.57
C TYR A 553 -21.94 29.09 -14.71
N SER A 554 -21.52 29.51 -15.88
CA SER A 554 -20.16 30.04 -16.07
C SER A 554 -20.19 31.26 -16.99
N SER A 555 -19.25 32.20 -16.78
CA SER A 555 -19.08 33.36 -17.65
C SER A 555 -18.88 32.96 -19.12
N ALA A 556 -18.19 31.86 -19.37
CA ALA A 556 -17.91 31.36 -20.71
C ALA A 556 -19.15 30.71 -21.37
N ASN A 557 -19.88 29.86 -20.68
CA ASN A 557 -20.88 28.95 -21.27
C ASN A 557 -22.33 29.30 -20.91
N GLY A 558 -22.54 30.27 -20.02
CA GLY A 558 -23.89 30.60 -19.48
C GLY A 558 -24.38 29.47 -18.55
N THR A 559 -25.72 29.36 -18.46
CA THR A 559 -26.33 28.30 -17.63
C THR A 559 -26.28 26.96 -18.37
N THR A 560 -25.86 25.92 -17.67
CA THR A 560 -25.77 24.53 -18.18
C THR A 560 -26.58 23.60 -17.28
N PHE A 561 -27.27 22.66 -17.89
CA PHE A 561 -28.00 21.58 -17.23
C PHE A 561 -27.42 20.26 -17.70
N ASN A 562 -27.00 19.43 -16.76
CA ASN A 562 -26.50 18.08 -17.00
C ASN A 562 -27.33 17.06 -16.21
N THR A 563 -27.70 15.98 -16.85
CA THR A 563 -28.31 14.83 -16.21
C THR A 563 -27.61 13.56 -16.69
N SER A 564 -27.30 12.68 -15.78
CA SER A 564 -26.70 11.39 -16.11
C SER A 564 -27.33 10.27 -15.30
N SER A 565 -27.37 9.09 -15.87
CA SER A 565 -27.73 7.86 -15.16
C SER A 565 -26.63 6.83 -15.38
N SER A 566 -26.15 6.22 -14.30
CA SER A 566 -25.13 5.20 -14.35
C SER A 566 -25.50 3.97 -13.53
N ALA A 567 -25.06 2.80 -13.96
CA ALA A 567 -25.24 1.56 -13.21
C ALA A 567 -24.03 0.65 -13.37
N THR A 568 -23.71 -0.08 -12.31
CA THR A 568 -22.75 -1.18 -12.30
C THR A 568 -23.52 -2.47 -12.49
N VAL A 569 -23.20 -3.19 -13.60
CA VAL A 569 -23.84 -4.46 -13.93
C VAL A 569 -23.20 -5.62 -13.16
N ASN A 570 -21.89 -5.61 -13.09
CA ASN A 570 -21.04 -6.52 -12.33
C ASN A 570 -19.66 -5.91 -12.14
N ASP A 571 -18.75 -6.62 -11.48
CA ASP A 571 -17.39 -6.14 -11.17
C ASP A 571 -16.55 -5.76 -12.39
N ARG A 572 -17.00 -6.13 -13.60
CA ARG A 572 -16.28 -5.89 -14.86
C ARG A 572 -16.94 -4.87 -15.77
N PHE A 573 -18.24 -4.63 -15.61
CA PHE A 573 -19.01 -3.84 -16.56
C PHE A 573 -19.89 -2.79 -15.86
N ASN A 574 -19.69 -1.55 -16.26
CA ASN A 574 -20.60 -0.44 -15.94
C ASN A 574 -20.92 0.39 -17.19
N TYR A 575 -22.02 1.11 -17.15
CA TYR A 575 -22.43 2.02 -18.20
C TYR A 575 -22.98 3.31 -17.62
N SER A 576 -22.95 4.37 -18.43
CA SER A 576 -23.60 5.63 -18.12
C SER A 576 -24.22 6.25 -19.37
N ILE A 577 -25.32 6.97 -19.18
CA ILE A 577 -25.96 7.77 -20.19
C ILE A 577 -26.01 9.19 -19.63
N ASN A 578 -25.66 10.17 -20.46
CA ASN A 578 -25.65 11.57 -20.08
C ASN A 578 -26.38 12.39 -21.13
N ALA A 579 -27.08 13.43 -20.68
CA ALA A 579 -27.67 14.48 -21.55
C ALA A 579 -27.34 15.83 -20.94
N ASN A 580 -27.03 16.78 -21.80
CA ASN A 580 -26.72 18.16 -21.39
C ASN A 580 -27.34 19.20 -22.32
N THR A 581 -27.59 20.37 -21.78
CA THR A 581 -28.06 21.55 -22.54
C THR A 581 -27.50 22.82 -21.90
N SER A 582 -27.33 23.87 -22.74
CA SER A 582 -26.88 25.17 -22.27
C SER A 582 -27.88 26.28 -22.65
N SER A 583 -27.89 27.39 -21.91
CA SER A 583 -28.67 28.57 -22.23
C SER A 583 -28.22 29.21 -23.55
N LYS A 584 -27.03 28.93 -24.04
CA LYS A 584 -26.52 29.38 -25.34
C LYS A 584 -26.98 28.50 -26.52
N GLY A 585 -27.78 27.46 -26.25
CA GLY A 585 -28.39 26.59 -27.27
C GLY A 585 -27.59 25.32 -27.59
N ASP A 586 -26.49 25.04 -26.88
CA ASP A 586 -25.79 23.76 -27.03
C ASP A 586 -26.60 22.64 -26.40
N ARG A 587 -26.66 21.50 -27.08
CA ARG A 587 -27.34 20.30 -26.59
C ARG A 587 -26.51 19.10 -26.94
N GLY A 588 -26.47 18.11 -26.04
CA GLY A 588 -25.72 16.90 -26.26
C GLY A 588 -26.32 15.70 -25.53
N ALA A 589 -26.02 14.54 -26.04
CA ALA A 589 -26.26 13.28 -25.37
C ALA A 589 -25.06 12.35 -25.61
N SER A 590 -24.71 11.55 -24.61
CA SER A 590 -23.65 10.54 -24.73
C SER A 590 -24.00 9.27 -23.99
N ALA A 591 -23.46 8.18 -24.48
CA ALA A 591 -23.51 6.86 -23.83
C ALA A 591 -22.08 6.37 -23.68
N SER A 592 -21.74 5.96 -22.49
CA SER A 592 -20.41 5.42 -22.15
C SER A 592 -20.52 4.03 -21.57
N THR A 593 -19.55 3.20 -21.90
CA THR A 593 -19.40 1.85 -21.33
C THR A 593 -17.96 1.67 -20.85
N ASN A 594 -17.79 1.03 -19.71
CA ASN A 594 -16.49 0.63 -19.20
C ASN A 594 -16.50 -0.89 -19.02
N TYR A 595 -15.47 -1.54 -19.54
CA TYR A 595 -15.30 -2.98 -19.40
C TYR A 595 -13.87 -3.33 -18.98
N ALA A 596 -13.75 -4.06 -17.86
CA ALA A 596 -12.48 -4.55 -17.34
C ALA A 596 -12.26 -6.00 -17.82
N PHE A 597 -11.50 -6.17 -18.90
CA PHE A 597 -10.97 -7.49 -19.29
C PHE A 597 -9.85 -7.89 -18.31
N ASP A 598 -9.46 -9.14 -18.34
CA ASP A 598 -8.35 -9.61 -17.50
C ASP A 598 -7.01 -8.95 -17.89
N THR A 599 -6.84 -8.60 -19.15
CA THR A 599 -5.59 -8.07 -19.72
C THR A 599 -5.58 -6.57 -19.97
N ILE A 600 -6.75 -5.94 -20.05
CA ILE A 600 -6.87 -4.54 -20.41
C ILE A 600 -8.15 -3.95 -19.82
N GLN A 601 -8.10 -2.70 -19.42
CA GLN A 601 -9.26 -1.90 -19.05
C GLN A 601 -9.66 -1.01 -20.22
N THR A 602 -10.94 -0.98 -20.57
CA THR A 602 -11.43 -0.23 -21.71
C THR A 602 -12.62 0.65 -21.34
N SER A 603 -12.69 1.81 -21.96
CA SER A 603 -13.85 2.70 -21.91
C SER A 603 -14.18 3.19 -23.31
N LEU A 604 -15.44 3.15 -23.70
CA LEU A 604 -15.92 3.66 -24.98
C LEU A 604 -17.07 4.61 -24.75
N THR A 605 -17.02 5.76 -25.41
CA THR A 605 -18.08 6.79 -25.35
C THR A 605 -18.49 7.17 -26.76
N LEU A 606 -19.78 7.15 -26.99
CA LEU A 606 -20.42 7.70 -28.17
C LEU A 606 -21.18 8.98 -27.78
N SER A 607 -20.98 10.05 -28.49
CA SER A 607 -21.70 11.31 -28.25
C SER A 607 -22.24 11.95 -29.52
N GLN A 608 -23.39 12.58 -29.35
CA GLN A 608 -24.03 13.44 -30.34
C GLN A 608 -24.24 14.80 -29.71
N SER A 609 -23.74 15.83 -30.34
CA SER A 609 -23.92 17.21 -29.88
C SER A 609 -24.38 18.11 -31.02
N LYS A 610 -25.08 19.16 -30.66
CA LYS A 610 -25.48 20.22 -31.57
C LYS A 610 -25.12 21.57 -30.93
N GLY A 611 -24.27 22.32 -31.59
CA GLY A 611 -23.82 23.62 -31.11
C GLY A 611 -24.84 24.73 -31.41
N GLN A 612 -24.66 25.88 -30.80
CA GLN A 612 -25.47 27.08 -30.92
C GLN A 612 -25.76 27.46 -32.39
N TYR A 613 -24.85 27.26 -33.32
CA TYR A 613 -24.99 27.58 -34.72
C TYR A 613 -25.56 26.43 -35.57
N GLY A 614 -26.23 25.49 -34.96
CA GLY A 614 -26.97 24.42 -35.63
C GLY A 614 -26.14 23.29 -36.24
N LYS A 615 -24.82 23.31 -36.11
CA LYS A 615 -23.95 22.21 -36.56
C LYS A 615 -24.02 21.04 -35.62
N SER A 616 -24.37 19.87 -36.15
CA SER A 616 -24.34 18.60 -35.39
C SER A 616 -22.97 18.00 -35.47
N ASN A 617 -22.49 17.46 -34.37
CA ASN A 617 -21.22 16.75 -34.27
C ASN A 617 -21.44 15.41 -33.58
N THR A 618 -21.04 14.34 -34.25
CA THR A 618 -21.02 12.98 -33.69
C THR A 618 -19.57 12.65 -33.37
N SER A 619 -19.29 12.15 -32.17
CA SER A 619 -17.96 11.73 -31.83
C SER A 619 -17.93 10.36 -31.15
N ILE A 620 -16.83 9.67 -31.39
CA ILE A 620 -16.47 8.45 -30.70
C ILE A 620 -15.15 8.68 -30.00
N SER A 621 -15.08 8.34 -28.72
CA SER A 621 -13.85 8.38 -27.94
C SER A 621 -13.68 7.10 -27.14
N GLY A 622 -12.44 6.76 -26.86
CA GLY A 622 -12.12 5.57 -26.08
C GLY A 622 -10.86 5.74 -25.25
N ASN A 623 -10.81 5.01 -24.14
CA ASN A 623 -9.65 4.90 -23.27
C ASN A 623 -9.25 3.44 -23.13
N PHE A 624 -7.95 3.19 -23.10
CA PHE A 624 -7.35 1.87 -22.92
C PHE A 624 -6.24 1.99 -21.90
N SER A 625 -6.19 1.10 -20.92
CA SER A 625 -5.10 1.05 -19.96
C SER A 625 -4.78 -0.38 -19.54
N GLY A 626 -3.54 -0.61 -19.19
CA GLY A 626 -3.05 -1.90 -18.77
C GLY A 626 -1.53 -1.92 -18.64
N SER A 627 -1.00 -3.12 -18.42
CA SER A 627 0.44 -3.36 -18.33
C SER A 627 0.85 -4.62 -19.07
N VAL A 628 2.07 -4.60 -19.56
CA VAL A 628 2.77 -5.76 -20.13
C VAL A 628 4.02 -6.00 -19.29
N LEU A 629 4.16 -7.21 -18.79
CA LEU A 629 5.31 -7.64 -18.00
C LEU A 629 6.06 -8.73 -18.78
N GLY A 630 7.39 -8.63 -18.83
CA GLY A 630 8.22 -9.60 -19.52
C GLY A 630 9.43 -9.99 -18.68
N THR A 631 9.57 -11.29 -18.36
CA THR A 631 10.72 -11.84 -17.64
C THR A 631 11.14 -13.17 -18.25
N SER A 632 12.38 -13.59 -17.99
CA SER A 632 12.87 -14.90 -18.44
C SER A 632 12.10 -16.06 -17.78
N LYS A 633 11.53 -15.86 -16.60
CA LYS A 633 10.79 -16.90 -15.86
C LYS A 633 9.33 -17.03 -16.31
N SER A 634 8.66 -15.90 -16.48
CA SER A 634 7.20 -15.89 -16.77
C SER A 634 6.86 -15.77 -18.26
N GLY A 635 7.85 -15.45 -19.11
CA GLY A 635 7.54 -14.98 -20.45
C GLY A 635 6.82 -13.61 -20.39
N VAL A 636 5.90 -13.39 -21.32
CA VAL A 636 5.11 -12.16 -21.42
C VAL A 636 3.74 -12.34 -20.78
N ILE A 637 3.40 -11.45 -19.85
CA ILE A 637 2.11 -11.40 -19.15
C ILE A 637 1.43 -10.07 -19.49
N PHE A 638 0.17 -10.12 -19.92
CA PHE A 638 -0.69 -8.94 -20.05
C PHE A 638 -1.62 -8.87 -18.85
N THR A 639 -1.74 -7.70 -18.25
CA THR A 639 -2.60 -7.47 -17.08
C THR A 639 -3.28 -6.11 -17.14
N LYS A 640 -4.49 -6.01 -16.60
CA LYS A 640 -5.16 -4.73 -16.39
C LYS A 640 -4.55 -3.92 -15.24
N GLU A 641 -3.77 -4.58 -14.38
CA GLU A 641 -3.14 -3.93 -13.23
C GLU A 641 -2.04 -2.97 -13.69
N ALA A 642 -2.12 -1.72 -13.25
CA ALA A 642 -1.22 -0.63 -13.66
C ALA A 642 -0.37 -0.15 -12.47
N SER A 643 0.56 -0.99 -12.00
CA SER A 643 1.47 -0.66 -10.89
C SER A 643 2.90 -0.44 -11.36
N GLU A 644 3.62 0.41 -10.64
CA GLU A 644 5.06 0.63 -10.86
C GLU A 644 5.90 -0.47 -10.23
N THR A 645 5.51 -0.91 -9.03
CA THR A 645 6.13 -2.04 -8.34
C THR A 645 5.17 -3.22 -8.38
N VAL A 646 5.61 -4.35 -8.91
CA VAL A 646 4.75 -5.49 -9.24
C VAL A 646 5.34 -6.81 -8.79
N GLY A 647 4.49 -7.69 -8.27
CA GLY A 647 4.82 -9.09 -8.00
C GLY A 647 4.26 -10.00 -9.09
N ILE A 648 5.10 -10.84 -9.66
CA ILE A 648 4.67 -11.95 -10.53
C ILE A 648 4.56 -13.19 -9.65
N VAL A 649 3.37 -13.74 -9.59
CA VAL A 649 3.07 -14.97 -8.86
C VAL A 649 2.86 -16.10 -9.85
N HIS A 650 3.50 -17.23 -9.59
CA HIS A 650 3.34 -18.44 -10.35
C HIS A 650 2.80 -19.55 -9.45
N ILE A 651 1.70 -20.16 -9.88
CA ILE A 651 1.10 -21.34 -9.28
C ILE A 651 1.12 -22.44 -10.33
N PRO A 652 2.14 -23.31 -10.35
CA PRO A 652 2.37 -24.25 -11.43
C PRO A 652 1.15 -25.14 -11.72
N GLY A 653 0.69 -25.18 -12.98
CA GLY A 653 -0.41 -26.03 -13.41
C GLY A 653 -1.81 -25.60 -12.95
N VAL A 654 -1.95 -24.52 -12.18
CA VAL A 654 -3.23 -24.09 -11.62
C VAL A 654 -3.72 -22.82 -12.31
N LYS A 655 -4.85 -22.90 -13.00
CA LYS A 655 -5.53 -21.79 -13.66
C LYS A 655 -6.73 -21.34 -12.84
N GLY A 656 -7.03 -20.04 -12.87
CA GLY A 656 -8.29 -19.50 -12.33
C GLY A 656 -8.24 -19.12 -10.83
N VAL A 657 -7.08 -19.20 -10.20
CA VAL A 657 -6.88 -18.82 -8.80
C VAL A 657 -6.42 -17.37 -8.72
N SER A 658 -7.07 -16.57 -7.91
CA SER A 658 -6.68 -15.18 -7.65
C SER A 658 -5.79 -15.06 -6.40
N VAL A 659 -4.98 -14.01 -6.39
CA VAL A 659 -4.04 -13.68 -5.33
C VAL A 659 -4.29 -12.23 -4.92
N ASN A 660 -4.56 -11.96 -3.65
CA ASN A 660 -4.90 -10.61 -3.14
C ASN A 660 -5.98 -9.87 -3.96
N GLY A 661 -6.99 -10.60 -4.47
CA GLY A 661 -8.01 -9.99 -5.32
C GLY A 661 -7.53 -9.57 -6.71
N SER A 662 -6.31 -9.97 -7.11
CA SER A 662 -5.78 -9.78 -8.47
C SER A 662 -6.58 -10.57 -9.50
N MET A 663 -6.20 -10.39 -10.76
CA MET A 663 -6.67 -11.27 -11.84
C MET A 663 -6.39 -12.74 -11.54
N PRO A 664 -7.29 -13.65 -11.92
CA PRO A 664 -7.04 -15.07 -11.82
C PRO A 664 -5.79 -15.51 -12.61
N THR A 665 -5.09 -16.52 -12.12
CA THR A 665 -3.96 -17.11 -12.84
C THR A 665 -4.36 -17.53 -14.26
N ASN A 666 -3.50 -17.22 -15.22
CA ASN A 666 -3.67 -17.60 -16.61
C ASN A 666 -3.50 -19.13 -16.82
N LYS A 667 -3.60 -19.59 -18.06
CA LYS A 667 -3.44 -21.02 -18.40
C LYS A 667 -2.09 -21.63 -17.99
N ASN A 668 -1.06 -20.81 -17.81
CA ASN A 668 0.28 -21.23 -17.40
C ASN A 668 0.51 -21.03 -15.89
N GLY A 669 -0.52 -20.66 -15.11
CA GLY A 669 -0.44 -20.46 -13.68
C GLY A 669 0.15 -19.10 -13.24
N TYR A 670 0.28 -18.11 -14.13
CA TYR A 670 0.82 -16.80 -13.78
C TYR A 670 -0.26 -15.75 -13.52
N THR A 671 -0.04 -14.91 -12.54
CA THR A 671 -0.77 -13.66 -12.31
C THR A 671 0.18 -12.56 -11.83
N ALA A 672 -0.29 -11.32 -11.91
CA ALA A 672 0.42 -10.14 -11.43
C ALA A 672 -0.34 -9.51 -10.27
N VAL A 673 0.38 -9.06 -9.24
CA VAL A 673 -0.17 -8.37 -8.07
C VAL A 673 0.51 -7.01 -7.90
N TRP A 674 -0.27 -6.02 -7.47
CA TRP A 674 0.26 -4.72 -7.08
C TRP A 674 0.94 -4.80 -5.73
N LEU A 675 2.09 -4.14 -5.59
CA LEU A 675 2.87 -4.09 -4.36
C LEU A 675 3.24 -2.64 -4.00
N SER A 676 3.31 -2.37 -2.72
CA SER A 676 3.81 -1.11 -2.19
C SER A 676 5.32 -1.21 -1.97
N GLU A 677 6.06 -0.26 -2.53
CA GLU A 677 7.52 -0.19 -2.39
C GLU A 677 7.95 0.08 -0.94
N TYR A 678 9.10 -0.44 -0.56
CA TYR A 678 9.73 -0.30 0.76
C TYR A 678 8.78 -0.58 1.95
N SER A 679 7.78 -1.41 1.73
CA SER A 679 6.79 -1.81 2.73
C SER A 679 6.59 -3.31 2.70
N GLU A 680 6.31 -3.93 3.86
CA GLU A 680 5.94 -5.34 3.90
C GLU A 680 4.61 -5.55 3.17
N ASN A 681 4.63 -6.31 2.10
CA ASN A 681 3.45 -6.78 1.41
C ASN A 681 3.17 -8.23 1.80
N ASN A 682 1.93 -8.52 2.14
CA ASN A 682 1.47 -9.89 2.36
C ASN A 682 0.64 -10.34 1.15
N VAL A 683 1.22 -11.24 0.36
CA VAL A 683 0.59 -11.79 -0.84
C VAL A 683 0.02 -13.15 -0.50
N SER A 684 -1.31 -13.29 -0.54
CA SER A 684 -2.00 -14.52 -0.16
C SER A 684 -2.88 -15.07 -1.28
N ILE A 685 -2.87 -16.39 -1.40
CA ILE A 685 -3.70 -17.13 -2.36
C ILE A 685 -5.15 -17.11 -1.86
N ASN A 686 -6.11 -16.78 -2.74
CA ASN A 686 -7.52 -16.96 -2.46
C ASN A 686 -7.90 -18.42 -2.67
N MET A 687 -8.23 -19.11 -1.57
CA MET A 687 -8.53 -20.54 -1.58
C MET A 687 -9.89 -20.90 -2.18
N GLU A 688 -10.79 -19.94 -2.44
CA GLU A 688 -12.16 -20.21 -2.94
C GLU A 688 -12.18 -20.91 -4.29
N ASN A 689 -11.22 -20.57 -5.17
CA ASN A 689 -11.15 -21.09 -6.54
C ASN A 689 -10.02 -22.09 -6.74
N VAL A 690 -9.43 -22.59 -5.66
CA VAL A 690 -8.40 -23.62 -5.73
C VAL A 690 -9.08 -24.97 -6.01
N PRO A 691 -8.60 -25.76 -6.99
CA PRO A 691 -9.11 -27.11 -7.22
C PRO A 691 -8.97 -28.00 -5.98
N ASP A 692 -9.98 -28.83 -5.70
CA ASP A 692 -10.03 -29.70 -4.50
C ASP A 692 -8.85 -30.67 -4.37
N ASN A 693 -8.17 -30.96 -5.46
CA ASN A 693 -6.99 -31.85 -5.49
C ASN A 693 -5.66 -31.12 -5.44
N VAL A 694 -5.68 -29.83 -5.11
CA VAL A 694 -4.46 -28.99 -5.01
C VAL A 694 -4.30 -28.55 -3.57
N ASP A 695 -3.10 -28.73 -3.03
CA ASP A 695 -2.68 -28.18 -1.74
C ASP A 695 -1.39 -27.37 -1.90
N PHE A 696 -1.10 -26.52 -0.94
CA PHE A 696 0.05 -25.62 -0.96
C PHE A 696 0.89 -25.82 0.28
N LYS A 697 2.22 -25.88 0.11
CA LYS A 697 3.14 -25.86 1.26
C LYS A 697 3.05 -24.52 2.02
N THR A 698 2.85 -23.43 1.28
CA THR A 698 2.63 -22.09 1.86
C THR A 698 1.56 -21.38 1.04
N THR A 699 0.68 -20.64 1.68
CA THR A 699 -0.37 -19.85 1.03
C THR A 699 -0.09 -18.35 1.03
N ASN A 700 0.97 -17.93 1.73
CA ASN A 700 1.35 -16.53 1.91
C ASN A 700 2.79 -16.29 1.46
N TRP A 701 3.01 -15.11 0.92
CA TRP A 701 4.33 -14.60 0.58
C TRP A 701 4.48 -13.18 1.13
N LYS A 702 5.47 -12.98 1.99
CA LYS A 702 5.85 -11.67 2.49
C LYS A 702 7.04 -11.14 1.72
N VAL A 703 6.94 -9.93 1.23
CA VAL A 703 7.97 -9.29 0.41
C VAL A 703 8.03 -7.79 0.66
N VAL A 704 9.24 -7.24 0.67
CA VAL A 704 9.51 -5.80 0.75
C VAL A 704 10.23 -5.39 -0.55
N PRO A 705 9.49 -5.06 -1.62
CA PRO A 705 10.11 -4.70 -2.88
C PRO A 705 10.71 -3.29 -2.83
N THR A 706 11.78 -3.06 -3.58
CA THR A 706 12.27 -1.70 -3.86
C THR A 706 11.36 -1.01 -4.89
N GLU A 707 11.47 0.30 -5.00
CA GLU A 707 10.70 1.10 -5.96
C GLU A 707 10.94 0.61 -7.40
N ASN A 708 9.87 0.45 -8.16
CA ASN A 708 9.88 -0.07 -9.54
C ASN A 708 10.38 -1.53 -9.71
N ALA A 709 10.52 -2.30 -8.64
CA ALA A 709 10.96 -3.69 -8.73
C ALA A 709 9.88 -4.59 -9.37
N ILE A 710 10.36 -5.60 -10.12
CA ILE A 710 9.56 -6.74 -10.58
C ILE A 710 9.99 -7.93 -9.74
N VAL A 711 9.25 -8.24 -8.68
CA VAL A 711 9.56 -9.38 -7.80
C VAL A 711 8.80 -10.63 -8.25
N TYR A 712 9.30 -11.80 -7.90
CA TYR A 712 8.80 -13.06 -8.41
C TYR A 712 8.68 -14.12 -7.31
N ARG A 713 7.58 -14.86 -7.30
CA ARG A 713 7.39 -16.00 -6.40
C ARG A 713 6.76 -17.18 -7.12
N ASP A 714 7.37 -18.34 -6.96
CA ASP A 714 6.75 -19.66 -7.18
C ASP A 714 6.07 -20.12 -5.89
N PHE A 715 4.83 -20.54 -5.96
CA PHE A 715 4.16 -21.26 -4.89
C PHE A 715 4.31 -22.77 -5.13
N ASP A 716 4.83 -23.48 -4.12
CA ASP A 716 4.95 -24.93 -4.18
C ASP A 716 3.55 -25.56 -4.10
N VAL A 717 3.19 -26.28 -5.16
CA VAL A 717 1.91 -26.95 -5.31
C VAL A 717 2.10 -28.45 -5.09
N GLU A 718 1.25 -29.03 -4.27
CA GLU A 718 1.14 -30.48 -4.09
C GLU A 718 -0.18 -30.96 -4.67
N TYR A 719 -0.13 -31.93 -5.59
CA TYR A 719 -1.31 -32.53 -6.16
C TYR A 719 -1.72 -33.76 -5.35
N LEU A 720 -2.96 -33.72 -4.82
CA LEU A 720 -3.50 -34.78 -4.00
C LEU A 720 -4.36 -35.73 -4.81
N ASN A 721 -4.25 -37.02 -4.49
CA ASN A 721 -5.22 -38.03 -4.89
C ASN A 721 -6.31 -38.09 -3.83
N ARG A 722 -7.47 -37.50 -4.14
CA ARG A 722 -8.62 -37.45 -3.24
C ARG A 722 -9.57 -38.59 -3.53
N TYR A 723 -9.93 -39.35 -2.48
CA TYR A 723 -10.89 -40.44 -2.58
C TYR A 723 -12.05 -40.22 -1.60
N ILE A 724 -13.27 -40.45 -2.06
CA ILE A 724 -14.49 -40.45 -1.24
C ILE A 724 -14.98 -41.89 -1.23
N LEU A 725 -14.77 -42.57 -0.12
CA LEU A 725 -15.08 -43.99 0.01
C LEU A 725 -16.21 -44.21 1.03
N ARG A 726 -16.92 -45.34 0.84
CA ARG A 726 -17.83 -45.86 1.84
C ARG A 726 -17.38 -47.29 2.12
N VAL A 727 -16.92 -47.53 3.35
CA VAL A 727 -16.28 -48.76 3.76
C VAL A 727 -17.30 -49.67 4.47
N LYS A 728 -17.44 -50.90 3.98
CA LYS A 728 -18.28 -51.98 4.58
C LYS A 728 -17.38 -53.06 5.16
N GLY A 729 -17.80 -53.69 6.23
CA GLY A 729 -17.20 -54.91 6.72
C GLY A 729 -17.61 -56.15 5.92
N GLU A 730 -17.07 -57.33 6.24
CA GLU A 730 -17.44 -58.60 5.61
C GLU A 730 -18.90 -58.97 5.80
N ASP A 731 -19.51 -58.48 6.88
CA ASP A 731 -20.93 -58.64 7.19
C ASP A 731 -21.84 -57.75 6.31
N GLY A 732 -21.30 -56.97 5.40
CA GLY A 732 -22.00 -56.03 4.57
C GLY A 732 -22.52 -54.77 5.23
N LYS A 733 -22.27 -54.57 6.55
CA LYS A 733 -22.62 -53.36 7.29
C LYS A 733 -21.53 -52.30 7.11
N TYR A 734 -21.91 -51.03 7.18
CA TYR A 734 -20.93 -49.94 7.16
C TYR A 734 -20.12 -49.95 8.46
N LEU A 735 -18.81 -49.76 8.33
CA LEU A 735 -17.92 -49.62 9.47
C LEU A 735 -18.27 -48.35 10.26
N THR A 736 -18.18 -48.41 11.56
CA THR A 736 -18.39 -47.28 12.47
C THR A 736 -17.11 -47.01 13.20
N GLY A 737 -16.35 -46.04 12.70
CA GLY A 737 -15.03 -45.69 13.26
C GLY A 737 -13.89 -46.54 12.68
N GLY A 738 -12.65 -46.08 12.95
CA GLY A 738 -11.43 -46.74 12.59
C GLY A 738 -10.46 -45.80 11.85
N ASN A 739 -9.15 -46.01 12.05
CA ASN A 739 -8.10 -45.28 11.39
C ASN A 739 -7.64 -46.01 10.13
N ALA A 740 -7.68 -45.35 9.00
CA ALA A 740 -7.16 -45.88 7.75
C ALA A 740 -5.68 -45.50 7.58
N LEU A 741 -4.85 -46.48 7.29
CA LEU A 741 -3.40 -46.32 7.10
C LEU A 741 -3.02 -46.90 5.71
N THR A 742 -2.09 -46.20 5.04
CA THR A 742 -1.49 -46.75 3.82
C THR A 742 -0.58 -47.91 4.17
N GLU A 743 -0.09 -48.68 3.18
CA GLU A 743 0.89 -49.76 3.37
C GLU A 743 2.19 -49.27 4.01
N GLN A 744 2.52 -47.97 3.87
CA GLN A 744 3.71 -47.34 4.47
C GLN A 744 3.46 -46.81 5.89
N GLY A 745 2.24 -47.02 6.42
CA GLY A 745 1.86 -46.56 7.77
C GLY A 745 1.46 -45.07 7.83
N VAL A 746 1.30 -44.41 6.68
CA VAL A 746 0.81 -43.02 6.63
C VAL A 746 -0.68 -43.00 6.94
N ASN A 747 -1.12 -42.11 7.82
CA ASN A 747 -2.53 -41.93 8.15
C ASN A 747 -3.27 -41.43 6.89
N ALA A 748 -4.20 -42.24 6.41
CA ALA A 748 -4.99 -41.96 5.20
C ALA A 748 -6.34 -41.29 5.52
N GLY A 749 -6.77 -41.33 6.78
CA GLY A 749 -8.01 -40.71 7.22
C GLY A 749 -8.72 -41.52 8.30
N PHE A 750 -9.89 -41.04 8.72
CA PHE A 750 -10.72 -41.64 9.71
C PHE A 750 -12.08 -42.02 9.13
N ILE A 751 -12.63 -43.21 9.51
CA ILE A 751 -13.93 -43.67 9.06
C ILE A 751 -15.01 -43.13 9.98
N SER A 752 -15.94 -42.37 9.42
CA SER A 752 -17.10 -41.85 10.15
C SER A 752 -18.15 -42.94 10.44
N ASN A 753 -19.13 -42.62 11.29
CA ASN A 753 -20.20 -43.56 11.73
C ASN A 753 -21.00 -44.25 10.59
N ASN A 754 -21.02 -43.73 9.39
CA ASN A 754 -21.70 -44.27 8.20
C ASN A 754 -20.73 -44.91 7.19
N GLY A 755 -19.54 -45.29 7.64
CA GLY A 755 -18.53 -45.88 6.77
C GLY A 755 -17.84 -44.92 5.85
N VAL A 756 -18.12 -43.63 5.93
CA VAL A 756 -17.50 -42.65 5.03
C VAL A 756 -16.05 -42.40 5.42
N LEU A 757 -15.16 -42.57 4.46
CA LEU A 757 -13.73 -42.31 4.56
C LEU A 757 -13.34 -41.31 3.46
N LEU A 758 -12.81 -40.18 3.88
CA LEU A 758 -12.19 -39.20 3.01
C LEU A 758 -10.67 -39.37 3.11
N MET A 759 -10.03 -39.62 1.98
CA MET A 759 -8.56 -39.73 1.91
C MET A 759 -8.00 -38.68 0.96
N ASN A 760 -6.96 -37.95 1.40
CA ASN A 760 -6.16 -37.05 0.58
C ASN A 760 -4.71 -37.51 0.67
N LEU A 761 -4.19 -38.10 -0.41
CA LEU A 761 -2.88 -38.75 -0.43
C LEU A 761 -2.01 -38.16 -1.55
N LEU A 762 -0.72 -37.98 -1.29
CA LEU A 762 0.27 -37.52 -2.27
C LEU A 762 0.57 -38.56 -3.36
N SER A 763 0.36 -39.84 -3.04
CA SER A 763 0.58 -40.95 -3.97
C SER A 763 -0.61 -41.90 -3.98
N GLU A 764 -0.83 -42.61 -5.09
CA GLU A 764 -1.89 -43.63 -5.17
C GLU A 764 -1.54 -44.81 -4.26
N PRO A 765 -2.43 -45.15 -3.30
CA PRO A 765 -2.22 -46.32 -2.44
C PRO A 765 -2.55 -47.61 -3.20
N LYS A 766 -1.85 -48.69 -2.90
CA LYS A 766 -2.22 -50.04 -3.40
C LYS A 766 -3.20 -50.73 -2.46
N LYS A 767 -2.97 -50.60 -1.18
CA LYS A 767 -3.74 -51.22 -0.11
C LYS A 767 -3.94 -50.27 1.05
N ILE A 768 -5.12 -50.23 1.62
CA ILE A 768 -5.43 -49.49 2.84
C ILE A 768 -5.73 -50.49 3.97
N ARG A 769 -5.05 -50.32 5.10
CA ARG A 769 -5.34 -51.02 6.34
C ARG A 769 -6.21 -50.16 7.20
N VAL A 770 -7.21 -50.77 7.86
CA VAL A 770 -8.12 -50.06 8.77
C VAL A 770 -8.00 -50.71 10.15
N ASN A 771 -7.57 -49.92 11.11
CA ASN A 771 -7.54 -50.31 12.51
C ASN A 771 -8.86 -49.89 13.15
N ILE A 772 -9.67 -50.87 13.55
CA ILE A 772 -11.02 -50.64 14.07
C ILE A 772 -11.02 -50.60 15.64
N GLY A 773 -9.86 -50.79 16.28
CA GLY A 773 -9.74 -50.97 17.74
C GLY A 773 -9.77 -52.42 18.18
N ASP A 774 -9.51 -52.71 19.48
CA ASP A 774 -9.45 -54.03 20.10
C ASP A 774 -8.59 -55.06 19.35
N ASN A 775 -7.45 -54.60 18.77
CA ASN A 775 -6.55 -55.39 17.92
C ASN A 775 -7.22 -56.02 16.67
N LYS A 776 -8.34 -55.41 16.21
CA LYS A 776 -9.00 -55.84 14.99
C LYS A 776 -8.58 -54.94 13.85
N GLU A 777 -8.00 -55.56 12.84
CA GLU A 777 -7.62 -54.90 11.60
C GLU A 777 -8.33 -55.55 10.43
N CYS A 778 -8.73 -54.74 9.49
CA CYS A 778 -9.13 -55.21 8.18
C CYS A 778 -8.41 -54.43 7.09
N SER A 779 -8.49 -54.84 5.86
CA SER A 779 -7.83 -54.14 4.76
C SER A 779 -8.64 -54.23 3.48
N PHE A 780 -8.47 -53.25 2.59
CA PHE A 780 -9.04 -53.30 1.26
C PHE A 780 -8.03 -52.89 0.20
N SER A 781 -8.17 -53.40 -1.01
CA SER A 781 -7.36 -52.99 -2.15
C SER A 781 -7.83 -51.64 -2.66
N ALA A 782 -6.92 -50.75 -2.91
CA ALA A 782 -7.19 -49.46 -3.54
C ALA A 782 -7.08 -49.53 -5.07
N ASN A 783 -6.70 -50.71 -5.61
CA ASN A 783 -6.61 -50.91 -7.08
C ASN A 783 -7.99 -50.75 -7.73
N GLY A 784 -8.11 -49.87 -8.71
CA GLY A 784 -9.35 -49.57 -9.42
C GLY A 784 -10.17 -48.43 -8.81
N LEU A 785 -9.78 -47.88 -7.65
CA LEU A 785 -10.40 -46.68 -7.15
C LEU A 785 -10.00 -45.48 -8.02
N LYS A 786 -10.95 -44.62 -8.31
CA LYS A 786 -10.73 -43.42 -9.11
C LYS A 786 -10.46 -42.21 -8.19
N PRO A 787 -9.27 -41.60 -8.23
CA PRO A 787 -9.03 -40.37 -7.52
C PRO A 787 -9.77 -39.20 -8.11
N ASN A 788 -9.96 -38.14 -7.34
CA ASN A 788 -10.48 -36.86 -7.78
C ASN A 788 -11.86 -36.89 -8.44
N THR A 789 -12.70 -37.83 -8.01
CA THR A 789 -14.12 -37.92 -8.40
C THR A 789 -15.01 -37.51 -7.24
N ASN A 790 -16.12 -36.82 -7.54
CA ASN A 790 -17.14 -36.50 -6.55
C ASN A 790 -18.08 -37.65 -6.25
N GLN A 791 -17.85 -38.83 -6.85
CA GLN A 791 -18.67 -40.02 -6.61
C GLN A 791 -18.13 -40.79 -5.42
N VAL A 792 -19.03 -41.21 -4.52
CA VAL A 792 -18.71 -42.11 -3.43
C VAL A 792 -18.49 -43.53 -3.99
N GLN A 793 -17.35 -44.13 -3.65
CA GLN A 793 -16.98 -45.48 -4.10
C GLN A 793 -17.11 -46.46 -2.93
N ASP A 794 -17.87 -47.52 -3.12
CA ASP A 794 -18.05 -48.56 -2.08
C ASP A 794 -16.86 -49.55 -2.10
N VAL A 795 -16.29 -49.80 -0.92
CA VAL A 795 -15.23 -50.78 -0.71
C VAL A 795 -15.59 -51.72 0.45
N THR A 796 -15.12 -52.98 0.38
CA THR A 796 -15.29 -53.96 1.44
C THR A 796 -13.96 -54.22 2.11
N CYS A 797 -13.90 -53.98 3.41
CA CYS A 797 -12.75 -54.23 4.26
C CYS A 797 -12.78 -55.67 4.76
N ARG A 798 -11.73 -56.45 4.48
CA ARG A 798 -11.56 -57.87 4.84
C ARG A 798 -10.28 -58.10 5.62
#